data_8bc81a2e8d93a36a6f7e9a5ebb527b98
#
_entry.id   8bc81a2e8d93a36a6f7e9a5ebb527b98
#
_cell.length_a   1.000
_cell.length_b   1.000
_cell.length_c   1.000
_cell.angle_alpha   90.00
_cell.angle_beta   90.00
_cell.angle_gamma   90.00
#
_symmetry.space_group_name_H-M   'P 1'
#
loop_
_entity.id
_entity.type
_entity.pdbx_description
1 polymer ?
#
loop_
_entity_poly.entity_id
_entity_poly.type
_entity_poly.pdbx_seq_one_letter_code
_entity_poly.pdbx_strand_id
1 'polypeptide(L)'
;MKIQFLQRERINKILANLFDYPLTIVEAPMGYGKTTAVRNFLKAAGHQPIWITFQPETGFIDYYWHKFATAVSRIDQASGETLKQLGFPVDVPQMDQVISVLSDMVSDEKIILVLDDYHLTNSEPLNRLVALIVSEGIENFTLILITRNTVHLNSAELVAKGYCQLINQDLLKFTEAEVRDYCLMMMDTISEKDVQQVNDYAGGWITLTYMLLLGLEQGIPVGLNMTIEELINQTIFSGYDNTIQDFLIQLSVMDAFTEEQARFITSEAKAGVILGHLKKENSFIYFDEINKSYQIHHVLLDFLRTRQRFSPEQRQMVYYRLGEWYLMQQEFPKAYRYFYQAGADRRILEHLNNPENIRNELAEFDGAGELFAKTPIAVLHQYPLAYLQHILVSLLRGNDETAAVCCQQLAELEQYFTALDDHTRPDKNRILAELNIVRKFTLFNHVEASTARNDLIIELLNGEQSYIMQRDNEFTFGSPHLLYNYFRDPGAFEKTAALVIKKFPVYPRYANGNGTGSEHLARAEFALETGNWTEAQINSDKAIYKARTKEQYSIIICANFNLIRLEIFQGHINDALNRFRELEKEILAVKNPIFNTTLDICKGYIYACLDQVEKIPFWLQIGNMTTADLFYQGVAFNYLVYGKAVVASRNFVKLEVLVESFGEYFSIYHNQLGFIHNGIFDAIAKYHLNGLGAGQKVLNRVLTEAQPDGIVMPFVENAPQLLPMLKASAAEHPEDPYRHKLVSLSESYCQSLKNGELFRVTLTQREHEVLLLTARGLKREEIANRLFIAPGTVKTHLQNVYKKLEVNGKSAAIKTAVKNGLLSI
;
A
#
# COMPACT_ATOMS: atom_id res chain seq x y z
N MET A 1 25.82 38.81 -12.73
CA MET A 1 24.32 39.06 -12.69
C MET A 1 23.75 38.70 -11.33
N LYS A 2 22.91 39.57 -10.71
CA LYS A 2 22.16 39.14 -9.47
C LYS A 2 20.93 38.37 -9.87
N ILE A 3 20.67 37.24 -9.21
CA ILE A 3 19.42 36.51 -9.41
C ILE A 3 18.26 37.38 -8.93
N GLN A 4 17.44 37.84 -9.86
CA GLN A 4 16.23 38.61 -9.58
C GLN A 4 15.03 37.95 -10.27
N PHE A 5 13.89 37.96 -9.61
CA PHE A 5 12.65 37.42 -10.15
C PHE A 5 11.73 38.56 -10.55
N LEU A 6 11.30 38.57 -11.81
CA LEU A 6 10.35 39.55 -12.31
C LEU A 6 9.01 39.37 -11.62
N GLN A 7 8.47 40.45 -11.05
CA GLN A 7 7.13 40.49 -10.54
C GLN A 7 6.14 40.53 -11.71
N ARG A 8 5.31 39.45 -11.83
CA ARG A 8 4.44 39.27 -12.99
C ARG A 8 2.99 39.57 -12.60
N GLU A 9 2.57 40.82 -12.62
CA GLU A 9 1.21 41.22 -12.22
C GLU A 9 0.12 40.48 -12.98
N ARG A 10 0.33 40.20 -14.27
CA ARG A 10 -0.61 39.47 -15.11
C ARG A 10 -0.84 38.05 -14.57
N ILE A 11 0.24 37.35 -14.23
CA ILE A 11 0.16 35.98 -13.67
C ILE A 11 -0.42 36.02 -12.26
N ASN A 12 -0.01 37.02 -11.44
CA ASN A 12 -0.54 37.17 -10.10
C ASN A 12 -2.04 37.44 -10.10
N LYS A 13 -2.57 38.20 -11.07
CA LYS A 13 -4.03 38.38 -11.25
C LYS A 13 -4.74 37.09 -11.61
N ILE A 14 -4.14 36.25 -12.45
CA ILE A 14 -4.70 34.95 -12.81
C ILE A 14 -4.67 34.00 -11.58
N LEU A 15 -3.56 33.97 -10.86
CA LEU A 15 -3.38 33.15 -9.66
C LEU A 15 -4.25 33.63 -8.49
N ALA A 16 -4.67 34.89 -8.45
CA ALA A 16 -5.59 35.39 -7.42
C ALA A 16 -6.94 34.67 -7.45
N ASN A 17 -7.34 34.14 -8.60
CA ASN A 17 -8.59 33.39 -8.76
C ASN A 17 -8.47 31.92 -8.28
N LEU A 18 -7.28 31.47 -7.83
CA LEU A 18 -7.10 30.05 -7.41
C LEU A 18 -8.03 29.62 -6.28
N PHE A 19 -8.57 30.56 -5.50
CA PHE A 19 -9.51 30.28 -4.42
C PHE A 19 -10.97 30.17 -4.88
N ASP A 20 -11.25 30.51 -6.14
CA ASP A 20 -12.59 30.38 -6.74
C ASP A 20 -12.81 28.96 -7.30
N TYR A 21 -11.76 28.16 -7.34
CA TYR A 21 -11.76 26.81 -7.87
C TYR A 21 -11.22 25.80 -6.85
N PRO A 22 -11.80 24.60 -6.72
CA PRO A 22 -11.22 23.55 -5.90
C PRO A 22 -9.88 23.05 -6.42
N LEU A 23 -9.60 23.21 -7.72
CA LEU A 23 -8.36 22.82 -8.37
C LEU A 23 -7.81 23.91 -9.28
N THR A 24 -6.52 24.20 -9.19
CA THR A 24 -5.77 24.96 -10.21
C THR A 24 -4.67 24.08 -10.79
N ILE A 25 -4.67 23.91 -12.11
CA ILE A 25 -3.61 23.18 -12.83
C ILE A 25 -2.70 24.19 -13.52
N VAL A 26 -1.40 24.12 -13.24
CA VAL A 26 -0.37 24.92 -13.88
C VAL A 26 0.44 23.99 -14.79
N GLU A 27 0.14 24.00 -16.08
CA GLU A 27 0.70 23.10 -17.08
C GLU A 27 1.54 23.84 -18.10
N ALA A 28 2.81 23.51 -18.17
CA ALA A 28 3.71 23.94 -19.22
C ALA A 28 4.94 23.03 -19.29
N PRO A 29 5.65 23.00 -20.43
CA PRO A 29 6.98 22.39 -20.50
C PRO A 29 7.95 22.97 -19.47
N MET A 30 9.11 22.38 -19.41
CA MET A 30 10.18 22.84 -18.53
C MET A 30 10.62 24.27 -18.85
N GLY A 31 11.03 25.04 -17.82
CA GLY A 31 11.62 26.37 -18.00
C GLY A 31 10.62 27.51 -18.20
N TYR A 32 9.32 27.28 -18.10
CA TYR A 32 8.27 28.32 -18.17
C TYR A 32 7.95 28.99 -16.83
N GLY A 33 8.68 28.69 -15.78
CA GLY A 33 8.56 29.34 -14.48
C GLY A 33 7.32 28.93 -13.67
N LYS A 34 6.71 27.77 -13.91
CA LYS A 34 5.52 27.26 -13.18
C LYS A 34 5.66 27.35 -11.67
N THR A 35 6.61 26.61 -11.12
CA THR A 35 6.88 26.53 -9.68
C THR A 35 7.24 27.89 -9.09
N THR A 36 8.03 28.69 -9.81
CA THR A 36 8.43 30.04 -9.40
C THR A 36 7.23 30.99 -9.32
N ALA A 37 6.33 30.94 -10.31
CA ALA A 37 5.15 31.80 -10.34
C ALA A 37 4.21 31.49 -9.16
N VAL A 38 3.90 30.22 -8.92
CA VAL A 38 3.05 29.79 -7.81
C VAL A 38 3.68 30.14 -6.46
N ARG A 39 4.97 29.81 -6.28
CA ARG A 39 5.70 30.08 -5.04
C ARG A 39 5.77 31.56 -4.69
N ASN A 40 6.10 32.40 -5.67
CA ASN A 40 6.19 33.85 -5.47
C ASN A 40 4.84 34.48 -5.18
N PHE A 41 3.77 34.02 -5.86
CA PHE A 41 2.42 34.46 -5.60
C PHE A 41 1.97 34.13 -4.17
N LEU A 42 2.07 32.86 -3.76
CA LEU A 42 1.66 32.43 -2.44
C LEU A 42 2.44 33.12 -1.32
N LYS A 43 3.76 33.31 -1.52
CA LYS A 43 4.60 34.05 -0.60
C LYS A 43 4.23 35.51 -0.49
N ALA A 44 3.94 36.19 -1.61
CA ALA A 44 3.52 37.59 -1.63
C ALA A 44 2.14 37.80 -1.00
N ALA A 45 1.24 36.83 -1.14
CA ALA A 45 -0.08 36.80 -0.53
C ALA A 45 -0.06 36.37 0.96
N GLY A 46 1.08 35.98 1.52
CA GLY A 46 1.22 35.58 2.92
C GLY A 46 0.74 34.18 3.23
N HIS A 47 0.42 33.35 2.23
CA HIS A 47 -0.06 31.98 2.42
C HIS A 47 1.09 31.00 2.68
N GLN A 48 0.84 30.02 3.57
CA GLN A 48 1.75 28.92 3.86
C GLN A 48 1.18 27.60 3.32
N PRO A 49 1.52 27.19 2.08
CA PRO A 49 0.97 25.96 1.50
C PRO A 49 1.64 24.72 2.08
N ILE A 50 0.90 23.60 2.09
CA ILE A 50 1.50 22.29 2.14
C ILE A 50 2.09 22.01 0.76
N TRP A 51 3.42 21.88 0.67
CA TRP A 51 4.12 21.72 -0.62
C TRP A 51 4.75 20.35 -0.72
N ILE A 52 4.30 19.58 -1.71
CA ILE A 52 4.81 18.22 -2.01
C ILE A 52 5.38 18.24 -3.42
N THR A 53 6.67 17.96 -3.56
CA THR A 53 7.35 17.80 -4.86
C THR A 53 7.62 16.32 -5.09
N PHE A 54 7.13 15.78 -6.18
CA PHE A 54 7.36 14.40 -6.59
C PHE A 54 8.73 14.23 -7.23
N GLN A 55 9.34 13.08 -7.07
CA GLN A 55 10.66 12.75 -7.61
C GLN A 55 10.60 11.39 -8.33
N PRO A 56 11.37 11.19 -9.40
CA PRO A 56 11.35 9.96 -10.19
C PRO A 56 11.74 8.70 -9.41
N GLU A 57 12.62 8.86 -8.43
CA GLU A 57 13.23 7.74 -7.68
C GLU A 57 12.39 7.26 -6.49
N THR A 58 11.41 8.02 -6.07
CA THR A 58 10.55 7.68 -4.93
C THR A 58 9.22 7.14 -5.44
N GLY A 59 9.20 5.90 -5.92
CA GLY A 59 7.98 5.22 -6.40
C GLY A 59 6.95 4.93 -5.32
N PHE A 60 7.20 5.28 -4.06
CA PHE A 60 6.31 4.97 -2.95
C PHE A 60 5.40 6.15 -2.63
N ILE A 61 4.15 6.05 -3.05
CA ILE A 61 3.11 7.04 -2.75
C ILE A 61 2.95 7.26 -1.24
N ASP A 62 3.18 6.24 -0.42
CA ASP A 62 3.11 6.28 1.04
C ASP A 62 4.11 7.27 1.67
N TYR A 63 5.27 7.44 1.07
CA TYR A 63 6.23 8.46 1.52
C TYR A 63 5.67 9.87 1.40
N TYR A 64 5.02 10.18 0.28
CA TYR A 64 4.38 11.48 0.06
C TYR A 64 3.13 11.64 0.91
N TRP A 65 2.38 10.55 1.11
CA TRP A 65 1.25 10.53 2.01
C TRP A 65 1.65 10.84 3.45
N HIS A 66 2.71 10.22 3.94
CA HIS A 66 3.22 10.51 5.28
C HIS A 66 3.66 11.96 5.44
N LYS A 67 4.30 12.56 4.42
CA LYS A 67 4.62 14.00 4.42
C LYS A 67 3.36 14.87 4.47
N PHE A 68 2.35 14.54 3.67
CA PHE A 68 1.07 15.22 3.68
C PHE A 68 0.40 15.14 5.06
N ALA A 69 0.19 13.96 5.60
CA ALA A 69 -0.43 13.75 6.89
C ALA A 69 0.36 14.44 8.05
N THR A 70 1.71 14.46 7.96
CA THR A 70 2.54 15.18 8.92
C THR A 70 2.38 16.69 8.81
N ALA A 71 2.23 17.22 7.60
CA ALA A 71 1.97 18.65 7.40
C ALA A 71 0.56 19.03 7.92
N VAL A 72 -0.43 18.19 7.66
CA VAL A 72 -1.79 18.34 8.21
C VAL A 72 -1.79 18.31 9.74
N SER A 73 -0.99 17.44 10.39
CA SER A 73 -0.88 17.41 11.86
C SER A 73 -0.39 18.73 12.49
N ARG A 74 0.25 19.62 11.71
CA ARG A 74 0.68 20.94 12.18
C ARG A 74 -0.46 21.96 12.15
N ILE A 75 -1.49 21.71 11.33
CA ILE A 75 -2.68 22.55 11.20
C ILE A 75 -3.76 22.04 12.15
N ASP A 76 -4.07 20.74 12.07
CA ASP A 76 -4.99 20.03 12.95
C ASP A 76 -4.37 18.68 13.34
N GLN A 77 -3.98 18.57 14.60
CA GLN A 77 -3.28 17.38 15.10
C GLN A 77 -4.15 16.13 15.01
N ALA A 78 -5.44 16.23 15.30
CA ALA A 78 -6.34 15.07 15.29
C ALA A 78 -6.53 14.53 13.86
N SER A 79 -6.79 15.40 12.91
CA SER A 79 -6.94 15.05 11.49
C SER A 79 -5.65 14.46 10.92
N GLY A 80 -4.50 15.08 11.22
CA GLY A 80 -3.22 14.57 10.74
C GLY A 80 -2.86 13.20 11.30
N GLU A 81 -3.14 12.91 12.58
CA GLU A 81 -2.93 11.58 13.15
C GLU A 81 -3.90 10.55 12.57
N THR A 82 -5.15 10.94 12.28
CA THR A 82 -6.11 10.07 11.60
C THR A 82 -5.65 9.73 10.19
N LEU A 83 -5.15 10.70 9.42
CA LEU A 83 -4.61 10.48 8.08
C LEU A 83 -3.37 9.57 8.09
N LYS A 84 -2.50 9.68 9.10
CA LYS A 84 -1.36 8.76 9.28
C LYS A 84 -1.81 7.33 9.56
N GLN A 85 -2.88 7.17 10.35
CA GLN A 85 -3.43 5.86 10.68
C GLN A 85 -4.14 5.21 9.50
N LEU A 86 -4.84 6.00 8.68
CA LEU A 86 -5.50 5.52 7.46
C LEU A 86 -4.50 5.03 6.41
N GLY A 87 -3.28 5.59 6.37
CA GLY A 87 -2.36 5.37 5.26
C GLY A 87 -2.84 6.00 3.96
N PHE A 88 -2.13 5.74 2.85
CA PHE A 88 -2.57 6.20 1.53
C PHE A 88 -3.82 5.42 1.09
N PRO A 89 -4.92 6.12 0.71
CA PRO A 89 -6.17 5.45 0.36
C PRO A 89 -6.05 4.80 -1.02
N VAL A 90 -6.33 3.52 -1.08
CA VAL A 90 -6.28 2.74 -2.34
C VAL A 90 -7.65 2.40 -2.89
N ASP A 91 -8.70 2.51 -2.08
CA ASP A 91 -10.09 2.26 -2.46
C ASP A 91 -11.02 3.45 -2.17
N VAL A 92 -12.21 3.45 -2.78
CA VAL A 92 -13.18 4.55 -2.64
C VAL A 92 -13.62 4.76 -1.18
N PRO A 93 -13.94 3.74 -0.37
CA PRO A 93 -14.27 3.93 1.03
C PRO A 93 -13.17 4.59 1.86
N GLN A 94 -11.90 4.25 1.61
CA GLN A 94 -10.77 4.91 2.27
C GLN A 94 -10.62 6.36 1.78
N MET A 95 -10.85 6.60 0.48
CA MET A 95 -10.86 7.95 -0.08
C MET A 95 -11.98 8.79 0.52
N ASP A 96 -13.18 8.23 0.71
CA ASP A 96 -14.30 8.89 1.38
C ASP A 96 -13.97 9.22 2.84
N GLN A 97 -13.27 8.32 3.54
CA GLN A 97 -12.78 8.59 4.90
C GLN A 97 -11.77 9.75 4.92
N VAL A 98 -10.85 9.78 3.97
CA VAL A 98 -9.89 10.89 3.81
C VAL A 98 -10.62 12.20 3.55
N ILE A 99 -11.61 12.20 2.65
CA ILE A 99 -12.43 13.37 2.35
C ILE A 99 -13.19 13.84 3.59
N SER A 100 -13.80 12.92 4.35
CA SER A 100 -14.46 13.26 5.61
C SER A 100 -13.49 13.91 6.60
N VAL A 101 -12.29 13.35 6.78
CA VAL A 101 -11.26 13.94 7.66
C VAL A 101 -10.86 15.33 7.20
N LEU A 102 -10.66 15.53 5.90
CA LEU A 102 -10.30 16.84 5.34
C LEU A 102 -11.44 17.85 5.46
N SER A 103 -12.70 17.41 5.31
CA SER A 103 -13.90 18.25 5.44
C SER A 103 -14.16 18.65 6.90
N ASP A 104 -13.81 17.80 7.85
CA ASP A 104 -14.02 18.03 9.28
C ASP A 104 -12.87 18.84 9.93
N MET A 105 -11.80 19.12 9.16
CA MET A 105 -10.65 19.88 9.66
C MET A 105 -11.04 21.29 10.09
N VAL A 106 -10.65 21.65 11.29
CA VAL A 106 -10.82 22.99 11.82
C VAL A 106 -9.59 23.83 11.50
N SER A 107 -9.74 24.78 10.59
CA SER A 107 -8.69 25.74 10.24
C SER A 107 -9.26 27.14 10.09
N ASP A 108 -8.60 28.11 10.72
CA ASP A 108 -8.95 29.53 10.58
C ASP A 108 -8.52 30.11 9.22
N GLU A 109 -7.63 29.41 8.52
CA GLU A 109 -7.10 29.81 7.21
C GLU A 109 -7.42 28.76 6.14
N LYS A 110 -7.44 29.20 4.87
CA LYS A 110 -7.57 28.29 3.72
C LYS A 110 -6.35 27.38 3.62
N ILE A 111 -6.58 26.09 3.51
CA ILE A 111 -5.55 25.06 3.35
C ILE A 111 -5.23 24.95 1.87
N ILE A 112 -3.97 25.17 1.52
CA ILE A 112 -3.50 25.07 0.14
C ILE A 112 -2.55 23.89 0.05
N LEU A 113 -2.90 22.90 -0.77
CA LEU A 113 -2.00 21.78 -1.09
C LEU A 113 -1.44 21.96 -2.49
N VAL A 114 -0.12 22.09 -2.58
CA VAL A 114 0.62 22.16 -3.85
C VAL A 114 1.28 20.83 -4.13
N LEU A 115 0.93 20.22 -5.25
CA LEU A 115 1.54 18.99 -5.77
C LEU A 115 2.41 19.37 -6.98
N ASP A 116 3.72 19.48 -6.74
CA ASP A 116 4.70 19.93 -7.73
C ASP A 116 5.36 18.74 -8.45
N ASP A 117 5.65 18.91 -9.74
CA ASP A 117 6.13 17.85 -10.65
C ASP A 117 5.19 16.61 -10.69
N TYR A 118 3.89 16.87 -10.68
CA TYR A 118 2.85 15.84 -10.62
C TYR A 118 2.94 14.79 -11.74
N HIS A 119 3.47 15.14 -12.92
CA HIS A 119 3.70 14.24 -14.05
C HIS A 119 4.65 13.07 -13.76
N LEU A 120 5.43 13.16 -12.67
CA LEU A 120 6.32 12.09 -12.23
C LEU A 120 5.58 11.00 -11.43
N THR A 121 4.34 11.26 -11.03
CA THR A 121 3.50 10.23 -10.42
C THR A 121 2.73 9.48 -11.50
N ASN A 122 2.84 8.18 -11.55
CA ASN A 122 2.01 7.35 -12.43
C ASN A 122 0.97 6.57 -11.61
N SER A 123 0.45 7.20 -10.55
CA SER A 123 -0.44 6.58 -9.56
C SER A 123 -1.91 6.82 -9.91
N GLU A 124 -2.57 5.80 -10.44
CA GLU A 124 -4.02 5.83 -10.69
C GLU A 124 -4.85 6.10 -9.40
N PRO A 125 -4.52 5.50 -8.22
CA PRO A 125 -5.21 5.84 -6.97
C PRO A 125 -5.07 7.32 -6.59
N LEU A 126 -3.89 7.94 -6.80
CA LEU A 126 -3.72 9.36 -6.52
C LEU A 126 -4.55 10.23 -7.47
N ASN A 127 -4.62 9.88 -8.75
CA ASN A 127 -5.47 10.58 -9.73
C ASN A 127 -6.95 10.52 -9.32
N ARG A 128 -7.41 9.36 -8.83
CA ARG A 128 -8.78 9.19 -8.32
C ARG A 128 -9.04 10.00 -7.07
N LEU A 129 -8.11 9.99 -6.11
CA LEU A 129 -8.23 10.78 -4.88
C LEU A 129 -8.32 12.27 -5.21
N VAL A 130 -7.44 12.78 -6.09
CA VAL A 130 -7.49 14.18 -6.55
C VAL A 130 -8.84 14.49 -7.20
N ALA A 131 -9.34 13.64 -8.08
CA ALA A 131 -10.63 13.84 -8.73
C ALA A 131 -11.80 13.86 -7.74
N LEU A 132 -11.78 12.99 -6.73
CA LEU A 132 -12.80 12.95 -5.66
C LEU A 132 -12.74 14.20 -4.77
N ILE A 133 -11.56 14.61 -4.30
CA ILE A 133 -11.40 15.86 -3.52
C ILE A 133 -11.95 17.06 -4.29
N VAL A 134 -11.69 17.12 -5.59
CA VAL A 134 -12.15 18.20 -6.46
C VAL A 134 -13.67 18.17 -6.66
N SER A 135 -14.25 16.96 -6.84
CA SER A 135 -15.70 16.82 -7.07
C SER A 135 -16.52 17.07 -5.80
N GLU A 136 -16.00 16.74 -4.63
CA GLU A 136 -16.66 17.00 -3.34
C GLU A 136 -16.57 18.46 -2.91
N GLY A 137 -15.62 19.25 -3.44
CA GLY A 137 -15.52 20.68 -3.21
C GLY A 137 -15.34 21.03 -1.73
N ILE A 138 -14.32 20.46 -1.08
CA ILE A 138 -14.07 20.64 0.35
C ILE A 138 -13.89 22.13 0.68
N GLU A 139 -14.73 22.64 1.56
CA GLU A 139 -14.69 24.03 1.99
C GLU A 139 -13.33 24.33 2.66
N ASN A 140 -12.74 25.47 2.36
CA ASN A 140 -11.42 25.89 2.84
C ASN A 140 -10.21 25.05 2.37
N PHE A 141 -10.38 24.17 1.38
CA PHE A 141 -9.29 23.37 0.83
C PHE A 141 -9.12 23.65 -0.68
N THR A 142 -7.91 23.96 -1.11
CA THR A 142 -7.58 24.25 -2.50
C THR A 142 -6.39 23.45 -2.95
N LEU A 143 -6.51 22.80 -4.11
CA LEU A 143 -5.43 22.01 -4.74
C LEU A 143 -4.77 22.82 -5.84
N ILE A 144 -3.43 22.80 -5.90
CA ILE A 144 -2.65 23.30 -7.01
C ILE A 144 -1.78 22.17 -7.54
N LEU A 145 -1.99 21.80 -8.80
CA LEU A 145 -1.14 20.82 -9.49
C LEU A 145 -0.19 21.55 -10.42
N ILE A 146 1.10 21.35 -10.25
CA ILE A 146 2.14 21.85 -11.15
C ILE A 146 2.66 20.65 -11.95
N THR A 147 2.50 20.69 -13.27
CA THR A 147 2.79 19.53 -14.12
C THR A 147 3.38 19.94 -15.46
N ARG A 148 3.99 18.99 -16.19
CA ARG A 148 4.42 19.19 -17.58
C ARG A 148 3.33 18.79 -18.57
N ASN A 149 2.46 17.86 -18.17
CA ASN A 149 1.30 17.40 -18.95
C ASN A 149 0.21 16.87 -18.02
N THR A 150 -1.00 16.81 -18.52
CA THR A 150 -2.19 16.32 -17.80
C THR A 150 -2.73 15.03 -18.40
N VAL A 151 -1.91 14.23 -19.07
CA VAL A 151 -2.35 13.02 -19.80
C VAL A 151 -3.16 12.05 -18.93
N HIS A 152 -2.89 11.99 -17.63
CA HIS A 152 -3.56 11.09 -16.69
C HIS A 152 -4.73 11.72 -15.92
N LEU A 153 -4.95 13.03 -16.08
CA LEU A 153 -6.08 13.75 -15.48
C LEU A 153 -7.01 14.19 -16.61
N ASN A 154 -8.29 13.90 -16.49
CA ASN A 154 -9.27 14.39 -17.45
C ASN A 154 -9.52 15.90 -17.25
N SER A 155 -8.45 16.70 -17.43
CA SER A 155 -8.44 18.14 -17.17
C SER A 155 -9.49 18.90 -17.97
N ALA A 156 -9.75 18.49 -19.22
CA ALA A 156 -10.77 19.09 -20.08
C ALA A 156 -12.18 18.94 -19.48
N GLU A 157 -12.51 17.81 -18.91
CA GLU A 157 -13.79 17.57 -18.22
C GLU A 157 -13.92 18.42 -16.96
N LEU A 158 -12.86 18.50 -16.15
CA LEU A 158 -12.85 19.29 -14.92
C LEU A 158 -13.01 20.79 -15.20
N VAL A 159 -12.36 21.28 -16.26
CA VAL A 159 -12.52 22.67 -16.73
C VAL A 159 -13.94 22.90 -17.24
N ALA A 160 -14.49 21.99 -18.04
CA ALA A 160 -15.86 22.11 -18.57
C ALA A 160 -16.92 22.10 -17.47
N LYS A 161 -16.69 21.41 -16.36
CA LYS A 161 -17.55 21.39 -15.17
C LYS A 161 -17.36 22.59 -14.24
N GLY A 162 -16.39 23.48 -14.51
CA GLY A 162 -16.09 24.63 -13.66
C GLY A 162 -15.34 24.29 -12.37
N TYR A 163 -14.79 23.09 -12.24
CA TYR A 163 -14.04 22.65 -11.06
C TYR A 163 -12.55 23.00 -11.10
N CYS A 164 -12.05 23.36 -12.28
CA CYS A 164 -10.63 23.55 -12.50
C CYS A 164 -10.30 24.82 -13.24
N GLN A 165 -9.36 25.59 -12.72
CA GLN A 165 -8.64 26.65 -13.44
C GLN A 165 -7.40 26.04 -14.12
N LEU A 166 -7.24 26.22 -15.43
CA LEU A 166 -6.06 25.77 -16.17
C LEU A 166 -5.19 26.97 -16.56
N ILE A 167 -3.96 26.96 -16.08
CA ILE A 167 -2.92 27.95 -16.46
C ILE A 167 -1.93 27.20 -17.35
N ASN A 168 -2.06 27.38 -18.65
CA ASN A 168 -1.26 26.68 -19.64
C ASN A 168 0.03 27.44 -20.02
N GLN A 169 0.83 26.85 -20.92
CA GLN A 169 2.06 27.41 -21.43
C GLN A 169 1.87 28.83 -22.02
N ASP A 170 0.80 29.08 -22.77
CA ASP A 170 0.56 30.36 -23.43
C ASP A 170 0.31 31.49 -22.43
N LEU A 171 -0.31 31.16 -21.29
CA LEU A 171 -0.48 32.10 -20.19
C LEU A 171 0.85 32.32 -19.43
N LEU A 172 1.72 31.29 -19.33
CA LEU A 172 2.96 31.37 -18.56
C LEU A 172 4.13 31.99 -19.30
N LYS A 173 4.19 31.91 -20.62
CA LYS A 173 5.28 32.56 -21.39
C LYS A 173 5.37 34.05 -21.09
N PHE A 174 6.57 34.62 -21.16
CA PHE A 174 6.76 36.06 -21.08
C PHE A 174 6.09 36.75 -22.28
N THR A 175 5.41 37.84 -22.00
CA THR A 175 5.02 38.78 -23.06
C THR A 175 6.25 39.62 -23.49
N GLU A 176 6.19 40.30 -24.65
CA GLU A 176 7.27 41.21 -25.09
C GLU A 176 7.60 42.24 -24.02
N ALA A 177 6.59 42.79 -23.33
CA ALA A 177 6.78 43.72 -22.23
C ALA A 177 7.53 43.09 -21.06
N GLU A 178 7.12 41.85 -20.65
CA GLU A 178 7.79 41.08 -19.59
C GLU A 178 9.21 40.70 -19.97
N VAL A 179 9.50 40.39 -21.26
CA VAL A 179 10.86 40.13 -21.75
C VAL A 179 11.69 41.42 -21.62
N ARG A 180 11.17 42.56 -22.08
CA ARG A 180 11.85 43.86 -21.96
C ARG A 180 12.15 44.21 -20.50
N ASP A 181 11.13 44.11 -19.62
CA ASP A 181 11.32 44.43 -18.19
C ASP A 181 12.34 43.51 -17.54
N TYR A 182 12.33 42.23 -17.93
CA TYR A 182 13.32 41.25 -17.45
C TYR A 182 14.73 41.56 -17.94
N CYS A 183 14.90 41.92 -19.21
CA CYS A 183 16.16 42.33 -19.78
C CYS A 183 16.73 43.52 -19.04
N LEU A 184 15.93 44.58 -18.84
CA LEU A 184 16.34 45.80 -18.13
C LEU A 184 16.62 45.56 -16.63
N MET A 185 15.91 44.59 -16.02
CA MET A 185 16.16 44.20 -14.64
C MET A 185 17.48 43.44 -14.48
N MET A 186 17.84 42.62 -15.47
CA MET A 186 18.99 41.74 -15.42
C MET A 186 20.30 42.41 -15.91
N MET A 187 20.21 43.38 -16.79
CA MET A 187 21.37 44.08 -17.38
C MET A 187 21.22 45.60 -17.25
N ASP A 188 22.22 46.27 -16.63
CA ASP A 188 22.22 47.72 -16.45
C ASP A 188 22.23 48.46 -17.79
N THR A 189 22.83 47.87 -18.85
CA THR A 189 22.88 48.40 -20.20
C THR A 189 22.62 47.30 -21.22
N ILE A 190 21.49 47.37 -21.91
CA ILE A 190 21.14 46.48 -23.02
C ILE A 190 20.53 47.31 -24.15
N SER A 191 20.88 47.02 -25.41
CA SER A 191 20.31 47.76 -26.53
C SER A 191 18.91 47.25 -26.87
N GLU A 192 18.05 48.17 -27.37
CA GLU A 192 16.70 47.80 -27.86
C GLU A 192 16.77 46.73 -28.93
N LYS A 193 17.80 46.71 -29.73
CA LYS A 193 18.02 45.68 -30.75
C LYS A 193 18.27 44.32 -30.10
N ASP A 194 19.06 44.23 -29.03
CA ASP A 194 19.32 42.98 -28.33
C ASP A 194 18.08 42.51 -27.60
N VAL A 195 17.29 43.39 -26.98
CA VAL A 195 16.01 43.06 -26.37
C VAL A 195 15.06 42.43 -27.39
N GLN A 196 14.97 43.05 -28.58
CA GLN A 196 14.11 42.50 -29.65
C GLN A 196 14.60 41.12 -30.11
N GLN A 197 15.90 40.96 -30.30
CA GLN A 197 16.47 39.66 -30.70
C GLN A 197 16.25 38.58 -29.63
N VAL A 198 16.42 38.92 -28.34
CA VAL A 198 16.12 38.00 -27.23
C VAL A 198 14.66 37.60 -27.25
N ASN A 199 13.75 38.55 -27.45
CA ASN A 199 12.31 38.26 -27.54
C ASN A 199 12.00 37.35 -28.72
N ASP A 200 12.49 37.64 -29.92
CA ASP A 200 12.24 36.88 -31.14
C ASP A 200 12.80 35.47 -31.06
N TYR A 201 13.94 35.27 -30.42
CA TYR A 201 14.62 33.98 -30.30
C TYR A 201 14.05 33.13 -29.17
N ALA A 202 13.76 33.74 -28.03
CA ALA A 202 13.21 33.01 -26.87
C ALA A 202 11.71 32.68 -26.99
N GLY A 203 10.96 33.45 -27.80
CA GLY A 203 9.51 33.28 -27.95
C GLY A 203 8.74 33.34 -26.63
N GLY A 204 9.29 34.06 -25.64
CA GLY A 204 8.74 34.12 -24.29
C GLY A 204 9.11 32.96 -23.38
N TRP A 205 9.98 32.04 -23.80
CA TRP A 205 10.48 30.95 -22.93
C TRP A 205 11.46 31.50 -21.90
N ILE A 206 11.06 31.57 -20.64
CA ILE A 206 11.74 32.28 -19.55
C ILE A 206 13.19 31.81 -19.37
N THR A 207 13.43 30.50 -19.34
CA THR A 207 14.76 29.94 -19.15
C THR A 207 15.68 30.29 -20.33
N LEU A 208 15.18 30.24 -21.57
CA LEU A 208 15.96 30.61 -22.73
C LEU A 208 16.26 32.10 -22.74
N THR A 209 15.29 32.96 -22.38
CA THR A 209 15.50 34.42 -22.19
C THR A 209 16.66 34.66 -21.23
N TYR A 210 16.66 34.00 -20.06
CA TYR A 210 17.75 34.11 -19.07
C TYR A 210 19.11 33.67 -19.62
N MET A 211 19.16 32.54 -20.34
CA MET A 211 20.40 32.02 -20.92
C MET A 211 20.97 32.94 -22.01
N LEU A 212 20.10 33.54 -22.84
CA LEU A 212 20.52 34.51 -23.85
C LEU A 212 21.12 35.78 -23.21
N LEU A 213 20.53 36.25 -22.10
CA LEU A 213 21.06 37.39 -21.36
C LEU A 213 22.43 37.08 -20.72
N LEU A 214 22.61 35.86 -20.17
CA LEU A 214 23.92 35.42 -19.70
C LEU A 214 24.97 35.40 -20.84
N GLY A 215 24.56 34.93 -22.03
CA GLY A 215 25.39 34.95 -23.21
C GLY A 215 25.81 36.38 -23.60
N LEU A 216 24.86 37.31 -23.65
CA LEU A 216 25.13 38.73 -23.95
C LEU A 216 26.08 39.36 -22.94
N GLU A 217 25.95 39.07 -21.63
CA GLU A 217 26.87 39.54 -20.60
C GLU A 217 28.31 39.05 -20.85
N GLN A 218 28.48 37.89 -21.44
CA GLN A 218 29.76 37.30 -21.82
C GLN A 218 30.23 37.71 -23.23
N GLY A 219 29.48 38.59 -23.91
CA GLY A 219 29.82 39.07 -25.25
C GLY A 219 29.42 38.12 -26.38
N ILE A 220 28.56 37.15 -26.13
CA ILE A 220 28.03 36.21 -27.13
C ILE A 220 26.77 36.86 -27.76
N PRO A 221 26.78 37.18 -29.07
CA PRO A 221 25.64 37.85 -29.71
C PRO A 221 24.45 36.89 -29.88
N VAL A 222 23.22 37.40 -29.68
CA VAL A 222 21.99 36.67 -29.96
C VAL A 222 21.85 36.46 -31.46
N GLY A 223 21.45 35.28 -31.89
CA GLY A 223 21.11 34.99 -33.31
C GLY A 223 22.15 34.14 -34.06
N LEU A 224 23.17 33.62 -33.40
CA LEU A 224 23.93 32.50 -33.92
C LEU A 224 23.02 31.24 -33.95
N ASN A 225 23.14 30.42 -35.00
CA ASN A 225 22.49 29.11 -35.10
C ASN A 225 23.07 28.14 -34.05
N MET A 226 22.87 28.47 -32.76
CA MET A 226 23.35 27.68 -31.62
C MET A 226 22.21 26.85 -31.06
N THR A 227 22.53 25.62 -30.77
CA THR A 227 21.61 24.75 -29.99
C THR A 227 21.58 25.23 -28.53
N ILE A 228 20.53 24.86 -27.81
CA ILE A 228 20.42 25.09 -26.35
C ILE A 228 21.64 24.51 -25.61
N GLU A 229 22.09 23.33 -26.04
CA GLU A 229 23.28 22.68 -25.45
C GLU A 229 24.56 23.48 -25.66
N GLU A 230 24.76 24.07 -26.84
CA GLU A 230 25.91 24.94 -27.14
C GLU A 230 25.86 26.24 -26.31
N LEU A 231 24.67 26.80 -26.15
CA LEU A 231 24.46 27.98 -25.32
C LEU A 231 24.77 27.69 -23.85
N ILE A 232 24.25 26.60 -23.26
CA ILE A 232 24.54 26.17 -21.87
C ILE A 232 26.07 25.96 -21.71
N ASN A 233 26.65 25.27 -22.68
CA ASN A 233 28.10 25.02 -22.64
C ASN A 233 28.90 26.29 -22.59
N GLN A 234 28.62 27.28 -23.45
CA GLN A 234 29.37 28.51 -23.56
C GLN A 234 29.08 29.47 -22.42
N THR A 235 27.83 29.57 -21.97
CA THR A 235 27.43 30.59 -20.99
C THR A 235 27.58 30.14 -19.53
N ILE A 236 27.58 28.83 -19.27
CA ILE A 236 27.57 28.31 -17.90
C ILE A 236 28.71 27.34 -17.68
N PHE A 237 28.71 26.22 -18.45
CA PHE A 237 29.54 25.07 -18.11
C PHE A 237 31.02 25.29 -18.37
N SER A 238 31.41 25.92 -19.50
CA SER A 238 32.82 26.20 -19.84
C SER A 238 33.47 27.27 -18.95
N GLY A 239 32.67 28.07 -18.22
CA GLY A 239 33.17 29.03 -17.25
C GLY A 239 33.66 28.40 -15.95
N TYR A 240 33.28 27.14 -15.67
CA TYR A 240 33.76 26.42 -14.50
C TYR A 240 35.10 25.75 -14.75
N ASP A 241 35.94 25.66 -13.70
CA ASP A 241 37.12 24.81 -13.73
C ASP A 241 36.75 23.32 -13.83
N ASN A 242 37.73 22.51 -14.23
CA ASN A 242 37.51 21.06 -14.43
C ASN A 242 37.00 20.37 -13.17
N THR A 243 37.39 20.82 -11.98
CA THR A 243 36.96 20.24 -10.71
C THR A 243 35.47 20.44 -10.50
N ILE A 244 34.96 21.64 -10.78
CA ILE A 244 33.51 21.94 -10.67
C ILE A 244 32.73 21.23 -11.79
N GLN A 245 33.28 21.18 -13.01
CA GLN A 245 32.68 20.46 -14.12
C GLN A 245 32.49 18.96 -13.78
N ASP A 246 33.53 18.29 -13.30
CA ASP A 246 33.50 16.89 -12.90
C ASP A 246 32.56 16.65 -11.70
N PHE A 247 32.54 17.58 -10.74
CA PHE A 247 31.64 17.57 -9.60
C PHE A 247 30.16 17.58 -10.03
N LEU A 248 29.80 18.51 -10.93
CA LEU A 248 28.45 18.64 -11.46
C LEU A 248 28.04 17.42 -12.30
N ILE A 249 28.94 16.91 -13.13
CA ILE A 249 28.70 15.71 -13.94
C ILE A 249 28.44 14.52 -13.03
N GLN A 250 29.22 14.30 -11.96
CA GLN A 250 29.02 13.21 -11.02
C GLN A 250 27.67 13.32 -10.30
N LEU A 251 27.27 14.53 -9.90
CA LEU A 251 26.00 14.76 -9.22
C LEU A 251 24.78 14.68 -10.14
N SER A 252 24.96 14.81 -11.46
CA SER A 252 23.87 14.75 -12.43
C SER A 252 23.16 13.38 -12.52
N VAL A 253 23.69 12.35 -11.89
CA VAL A 253 23.04 11.04 -11.75
C VAL A 253 21.84 11.10 -10.79
N MET A 254 21.74 12.15 -9.97
CA MET A 254 20.67 12.38 -9.01
C MET A 254 19.87 13.62 -9.38
N ASP A 255 18.57 13.62 -9.09
CA ASP A 255 17.71 14.80 -9.27
C ASP A 255 17.82 15.78 -8.09
N ALA A 256 18.04 15.23 -6.89
CA ALA A 256 18.24 16.00 -5.67
C ALA A 256 19.24 15.28 -4.75
N PHE A 257 20.03 16.06 -4.01
CA PHE A 257 21.07 15.52 -3.14
C PHE A 257 21.34 16.45 -1.94
N THR A 258 21.81 15.89 -0.85
CA THR A 258 22.31 16.67 0.30
C THR A 258 23.78 17.02 0.12
N GLU A 259 24.28 17.97 0.91
CA GLU A 259 25.72 18.28 0.92
C GLU A 259 26.57 17.05 1.29
N GLU A 260 26.09 16.25 2.24
CA GLU A 260 26.78 15.04 2.67
C GLU A 260 26.84 13.99 1.56
N GLN A 261 25.72 13.81 0.83
CA GLN A 261 25.70 12.96 -0.37
C GLN A 261 26.69 13.45 -1.42
N ALA A 262 26.67 14.73 -1.73
CA ALA A 262 27.58 15.30 -2.72
C ALA A 262 29.04 15.05 -2.33
N ARG A 263 29.39 15.29 -1.07
CA ARG A 263 30.75 15.04 -0.53
C ARG A 263 31.15 13.57 -0.64
N PHE A 264 30.25 12.68 -0.28
CA PHE A 264 30.52 11.23 -0.30
C PHE A 264 30.70 10.71 -1.73
N ILE A 265 29.79 11.06 -2.63
CA ILE A 265 29.75 10.54 -3.99
C ILE A 265 30.90 11.06 -4.83
N THR A 266 31.18 12.36 -4.75
CA THR A 266 32.26 12.98 -5.52
C THR A 266 33.63 12.83 -4.85
N SER A 267 33.69 12.46 -3.58
CA SER A 267 34.89 12.51 -2.72
C SER A 267 35.52 13.91 -2.63
N GLU A 268 34.72 14.96 -2.88
CA GLU A 268 35.21 16.35 -2.83
C GLU A 268 34.99 16.92 -1.41
N ALA A 269 36.07 17.11 -0.70
CA ALA A 269 36.03 17.61 0.68
C ALA A 269 35.41 19.02 0.80
N LYS A 270 35.52 19.83 -0.26
CA LYS A 270 34.97 21.19 -0.33
C LYS A 270 33.56 21.26 -0.94
N ALA A 271 32.85 20.15 -1.05
CA ALA A 271 31.51 20.09 -1.68
C ALA A 271 30.56 21.21 -1.20
N GLY A 272 30.51 21.51 0.09
CA GLY A 272 29.67 22.59 0.62
C GLY A 272 30.09 23.98 0.17
N VAL A 273 31.39 24.20 0.02
CA VAL A 273 31.93 25.49 -0.50
C VAL A 273 31.57 25.63 -1.97
N ILE A 274 31.76 24.58 -2.77
CA ILE A 274 31.39 24.56 -4.20
C ILE A 274 29.89 24.80 -4.36
N LEU A 275 29.04 24.05 -3.64
CA LEU A 275 27.59 24.22 -3.70
C LEU A 275 27.13 25.61 -3.25
N GLY A 276 27.76 26.16 -2.20
CA GLY A 276 27.50 27.52 -1.75
C GLY A 276 27.91 28.58 -2.78
N HIS A 277 28.99 28.38 -3.54
CA HIS A 277 29.41 29.21 -4.64
C HIS A 277 28.43 29.14 -5.82
N LEU A 278 28.13 27.92 -6.29
CA LEU A 278 27.20 27.68 -7.40
C LEU A 278 25.82 28.25 -7.14
N LYS A 279 25.29 28.11 -5.90
CA LYS A 279 24.00 28.69 -5.48
C LYS A 279 24.00 30.23 -5.61
N LYS A 280 25.14 30.89 -5.41
CA LYS A 280 25.26 32.37 -5.49
C LYS A 280 25.45 32.87 -6.90
N GLU A 281 26.12 32.13 -7.76
CA GLU A 281 26.49 32.56 -9.10
C GLU A 281 25.33 32.45 -10.10
N ASN A 282 24.49 31.47 -10.00
CA ASN A 282 23.41 31.24 -10.96
C ASN A 282 22.17 30.57 -10.37
N SER A 283 21.06 30.64 -11.12
CA SER A 283 19.77 30.05 -10.73
C SER A 283 19.59 28.58 -11.11
N PHE A 284 20.63 27.96 -11.68
CA PHE A 284 20.57 26.58 -12.14
C PHE A 284 20.81 25.53 -11.03
N ILE A 285 21.36 25.99 -9.88
CA ILE A 285 21.51 25.15 -8.69
C ILE A 285 20.87 25.88 -7.52
N TYR A 286 19.90 25.29 -6.93
CA TYR A 286 19.14 25.88 -5.81
C TYR A 286 19.01 24.93 -4.64
N PHE A 287 18.82 25.49 -3.46
CA PHE A 287 18.62 24.74 -2.23
C PHE A 287 17.13 24.75 -1.86
N ASP A 288 16.56 23.59 -1.73
CA ASP A 288 15.19 23.41 -1.24
C ASP A 288 15.22 23.43 0.29
N GLU A 289 14.72 24.52 0.88
CA GLU A 289 14.69 24.71 2.34
C GLU A 289 13.75 23.72 3.05
N ILE A 290 12.76 23.20 2.35
CA ILE A 290 11.78 22.26 2.88
C ILE A 290 12.42 20.86 2.97
N ASN A 291 12.98 20.39 1.87
CA ASN A 291 13.58 19.06 1.77
C ASN A 291 15.05 19.01 2.20
N LYS A 292 15.63 20.17 2.54
CA LYS A 292 17.06 20.32 2.92
C LYS A 292 18.02 19.70 1.91
N SER A 293 17.69 19.84 0.63
CA SER A 293 18.45 19.25 -0.49
C SER A 293 18.77 20.29 -1.56
N TYR A 294 19.89 20.09 -2.24
CA TYR A 294 20.23 20.80 -3.46
C TYR A 294 19.58 20.15 -4.65
N GLN A 295 19.17 20.95 -5.62
CA GLN A 295 18.62 20.51 -6.89
C GLN A 295 19.31 21.23 -8.03
N ILE A 296 19.58 20.52 -9.11
CA ILE A 296 20.09 21.07 -10.36
C ILE A 296 18.89 21.33 -11.27
N HIS A 297 18.81 22.52 -11.83
CA HIS A 297 17.73 22.86 -12.76
C HIS A 297 17.73 21.89 -13.95
N HIS A 298 16.59 21.38 -14.33
CA HIS A 298 16.46 20.30 -15.32
C HIS A 298 17.16 20.59 -16.66
N VAL A 299 17.17 21.83 -17.13
CA VAL A 299 17.87 22.20 -18.38
C VAL A 299 19.39 21.96 -18.27
N LEU A 300 19.99 22.33 -17.14
CA LEU A 300 21.38 22.02 -16.87
C LEU A 300 21.60 20.53 -16.60
N LEU A 301 20.68 19.90 -15.89
CA LEU A 301 20.72 18.47 -15.58
C LEU A 301 20.69 17.61 -16.86
N ASP A 302 19.79 17.92 -17.79
CA ASP A 302 19.70 17.21 -19.08
C ASP A 302 20.97 17.43 -19.91
N PHE A 303 21.49 18.67 -19.94
CA PHE A 303 22.77 18.95 -20.58
C PHE A 303 23.92 18.14 -19.96
N LEU A 304 24.03 18.10 -18.63
CA LEU A 304 25.05 17.33 -17.93
C LEU A 304 24.90 15.82 -18.21
N ARG A 305 23.68 15.30 -18.28
CA ARG A 305 23.41 13.90 -18.58
C ARG A 305 23.74 13.53 -20.03
N THR A 306 23.47 14.40 -20.99
CA THR A 306 23.86 14.16 -22.41
C THR A 306 25.36 14.27 -22.60
N ARG A 307 26.02 15.13 -21.82
CA ARG A 307 27.47 15.33 -21.84
C ARG A 307 28.23 14.42 -20.88
N GLN A 308 27.57 13.48 -20.17
CA GLN A 308 28.25 12.52 -19.32
C GLN A 308 29.37 11.79 -20.10
N ARG A 309 30.54 12.45 -20.22
CA ARG A 309 31.75 11.80 -20.68
C ARG A 309 32.41 11.01 -19.56
N PHE A 310 31.57 10.29 -18.81
CA PHE A 310 32.13 9.29 -17.93
C PHE A 310 32.78 8.21 -18.79
N SER A 311 34.02 7.93 -18.52
CA SER A 311 34.49 6.61 -18.89
C SER A 311 33.57 5.56 -18.21
N PRO A 312 33.44 4.36 -18.79
CA PRO A 312 32.68 3.29 -18.13
C PRO A 312 33.09 3.12 -16.66
N GLU A 313 34.36 3.26 -16.35
CA GLU A 313 34.92 3.13 -15.00
C GLU A 313 34.47 4.27 -14.07
N GLN A 314 34.43 5.49 -14.55
CA GLN A 314 33.95 6.63 -13.77
C GLN A 314 32.45 6.49 -13.45
N ARG A 315 31.66 6.05 -14.43
CA ARG A 315 30.24 5.80 -14.23
C ARG A 315 30.01 4.70 -13.18
N GLN A 316 30.72 3.59 -13.32
CA GLN A 316 30.66 2.50 -12.35
C GLN A 316 31.02 2.98 -10.95
N MET A 317 32.07 3.83 -10.81
CA MET A 317 32.50 4.35 -9.53
C MET A 317 31.41 5.22 -8.86
N VAL A 318 30.74 6.10 -9.61
CA VAL A 318 29.68 6.98 -9.09
C VAL A 318 28.48 6.14 -8.62
N TYR A 319 28.04 5.19 -9.45
CA TYR A 319 26.93 4.30 -9.06
C TYR A 319 27.31 3.39 -7.88
N TYR A 320 28.54 2.91 -7.83
CA TYR A 320 29.04 2.14 -6.69
C TYR A 320 28.98 2.93 -5.37
N ARG A 321 29.44 4.18 -5.40
CA ARG A 321 29.38 5.08 -4.23
C ARG A 321 27.93 5.39 -3.82
N LEU A 322 27.04 5.57 -4.78
CA LEU A 322 25.61 5.70 -4.49
C LEU A 322 25.07 4.44 -3.79
N GLY A 323 25.44 3.27 -4.29
CA GLY A 323 25.09 2.00 -3.64
C GLY A 323 25.58 1.94 -2.18
N GLU A 324 26.85 2.28 -1.93
CA GLU A 324 27.40 2.32 -0.56
C GLU A 324 26.71 3.40 0.31
N TRP A 325 26.36 4.54 -0.24
CA TRP A 325 25.62 5.56 0.48
C TRP A 325 24.28 5.04 0.97
N TYR A 326 23.45 4.48 0.07
CA TYR A 326 22.14 3.95 0.43
C TYR A 326 22.24 2.70 1.32
N LEU A 327 23.29 1.92 1.18
CA LEU A 327 23.59 0.81 2.09
C LEU A 327 23.81 1.28 3.54
N MET A 328 24.57 2.37 3.73
CA MET A 328 24.78 2.99 5.05
C MET A 328 23.49 3.58 5.63
N GLN A 329 22.58 4.05 4.78
CA GLN A 329 21.26 4.55 5.21
C GLN A 329 20.24 3.42 5.45
N GLN A 330 20.62 2.16 5.25
CA GLN A 330 19.75 0.97 5.32
C GLN A 330 18.58 0.99 4.29
N GLU A 331 18.75 1.73 3.19
CA GLU A 331 17.82 1.75 2.06
C GLU A 331 18.24 0.69 1.01
N PHE A 332 18.13 -0.58 1.39
CA PHE A 332 18.73 -1.71 0.66
C PHE A 332 18.24 -1.87 -0.79
N PRO A 333 16.93 -1.74 -1.12
CA PRO A 333 16.48 -1.86 -2.52
C PRO A 333 17.12 -0.80 -3.43
N LYS A 334 17.29 0.44 -2.94
CA LYS A 334 17.99 1.50 -3.68
C LYS A 334 19.48 1.19 -3.82
N ALA A 335 20.12 0.71 -2.73
CA ALA A 335 21.51 0.31 -2.76
C ALA A 335 21.77 -0.76 -3.82
N TYR A 336 20.94 -1.80 -3.88
CA TYR A 336 21.06 -2.88 -4.86
C TYR A 336 20.86 -2.39 -6.29
N ARG A 337 19.91 -1.47 -6.54
CA ARG A 337 19.71 -0.88 -7.85
C ARG A 337 20.97 -0.14 -8.33
N TYR A 338 21.59 0.65 -7.48
CA TYR A 338 22.81 1.37 -7.85
C TYR A 338 24.03 0.45 -8.00
N PHE A 339 24.19 -0.56 -7.15
CA PHE A 339 25.23 -1.56 -7.35
C PHE A 339 25.03 -2.33 -8.66
N TYR A 340 23.79 -2.67 -9.01
CA TYR A 340 23.48 -3.33 -10.26
C TYR A 340 23.84 -2.45 -11.47
N GLN A 341 23.51 -1.18 -11.44
CA GLN A 341 23.91 -0.20 -12.45
C GLN A 341 25.44 -0.01 -12.52
N ALA A 342 26.14 -0.16 -11.41
CA ALA A 342 27.58 -0.13 -11.36
C ALA A 342 28.24 -1.43 -11.88
N GLY A 343 27.47 -2.47 -12.19
CA GLY A 343 28.02 -3.80 -12.48
C GLY A 343 28.70 -4.47 -11.25
N ALA A 344 28.37 -3.99 -10.05
CA ALA A 344 28.92 -4.48 -8.78
C ALA A 344 28.08 -5.63 -8.20
N ASP A 345 27.66 -6.57 -9.04
CA ASP A 345 26.79 -7.69 -8.70
C ASP A 345 27.30 -8.47 -7.49
N ARG A 346 28.60 -8.64 -7.41
CA ARG A 346 29.25 -9.35 -6.31
C ARG A 346 28.98 -8.67 -4.96
N ARG A 347 28.95 -7.34 -4.91
CA ARG A 347 28.68 -6.56 -3.70
C ARG A 347 27.25 -6.81 -3.18
N ILE A 348 26.28 -6.95 -4.10
CA ILE A 348 24.91 -7.33 -3.75
C ILE A 348 24.88 -8.72 -3.15
N LEU A 349 25.53 -9.68 -3.82
CA LEU A 349 25.59 -11.07 -3.35
C LEU A 349 26.30 -11.20 -1.99
N GLU A 350 27.40 -10.46 -1.76
CA GLU A 350 28.09 -10.40 -0.47
C GLU A 350 27.18 -9.89 0.64
N HIS A 351 26.43 -8.81 0.38
CA HIS A 351 25.52 -8.23 1.35
C HIS A 351 24.38 -9.21 1.68
N LEU A 352 23.74 -9.78 0.66
CA LEU A 352 22.64 -10.74 0.81
C LEU A 352 23.10 -12.05 1.45
N ASN A 353 24.39 -12.42 1.31
CA ASN A 353 24.92 -13.64 1.90
C ASN A 353 25.30 -13.50 3.39
N ASN A 354 25.26 -12.29 3.93
CA ASN A 354 25.50 -12.07 5.36
C ASN A 354 24.24 -12.40 6.16
N PRO A 355 24.30 -13.32 7.16
CA PRO A 355 23.14 -13.67 7.98
C PRO A 355 22.45 -12.49 8.67
N GLU A 356 23.18 -11.43 9.01
CA GLU A 356 22.63 -10.24 9.68
C GLU A 356 21.78 -9.38 8.75
N ASN A 357 21.90 -9.57 7.43
CA ASN A 357 21.22 -8.78 6.41
C ASN A 357 20.09 -9.56 5.73
N ILE A 358 19.75 -10.74 6.24
CA ILE A 358 18.63 -11.52 5.68
C ILE A 358 17.31 -10.88 6.07
N ARG A 359 16.64 -10.29 5.09
CA ARG A 359 15.36 -9.60 5.21
C ARG A 359 14.54 -9.74 3.94
N ASN A 360 13.31 -9.22 3.95
CA ASN A 360 12.39 -9.34 2.82
C ASN A 360 12.66 -8.34 1.67
N GLU A 361 13.59 -7.41 1.84
CA GLU A 361 13.83 -6.30 0.89
C GLU A 361 14.37 -6.77 -0.48
N LEU A 362 14.89 -7.99 -0.60
CA LEU A 362 15.24 -8.54 -1.93
C LEU A 362 14.01 -8.58 -2.86
N ALA A 363 12.83 -8.76 -2.31
CA ALA A 363 11.57 -8.79 -3.05
C ALA A 363 11.19 -7.43 -3.68
N GLU A 364 11.77 -6.32 -3.18
CA GLU A 364 11.54 -4.95 -3.66
C GLU A 364 12.60 -4.50 -4.69
N PHE A 365 13.57 -5.36 -4.98
CA PHE A 365 14.60 -5.09 -5.98
C PHE A 365 14.23 -5.70 -7.34
N ASP A 366 13.73 -4.89 -8.26
CA ASP A 366 13.26 -5.30 -9.59
C ASP A 366 14.34 -6.02 -10.44
N GLY A 367 15.62 -5.73 -10.20
CA GLY A 367 16.74 -6.35 -10.89
C GLY A 367 17.14 -7.74 -10.37
N ALA A 368 16.50 -8.25 -9.30
CA ALA A 368 16.91 -9.51 -8.66
C ALA A 368 16.88 -10.71 -9.63
N GLY A 369 15.78 -10.88 -10.38
CA GLY A 369 15.65 -12.00 -11.32
C GLY A 369 16.76 -12.03 -12.37
N GLU A 370 17.07 -10.87 -12.96
CA GLU A 370 18.13 -10.76 -13.97
C GLU A 370 19.52 -10.96 -13.36
N LEU A 371 19.76 -10.39 -12.16
CA LEU A 371 21.02 -10.58 -11.42
C LEU A 371 21.34 -12.07 -11.23
N PHE A 372 20.38 -12.83 -10.67
CA PHE A 372 20.60 -14.25 -10.39
C PHE A 372 20.63 -15.10 -11.65
N ALA A 373 19.85 -14.75 -12.69
CA ALA A 373 19.86 -15.47 -13.97
C ALA A 373 21.19 -15.33 -14.74
N LYS A 374 21.82 -14.14 -14.71
CA LYS A 374 23.10 -13.90 -15.38
C LYS A 374 24.33 -14.37 -14.59
N THR A 375 24.18 -14.56 -13.27
CA THR A 375 25.32 -14.94 -12.42
C THR A 375 25.67 -16.42 -12.60
N PRO A 376 26.93 -16.75 -12.93
CA PRO A 376 27.35 -18.14 -13.09
C PRO A 376 27.12 -18.94 -11.81
N ILE A 377 26.68 -20.19 -11.94
CA ILE A 377 26.37 -21.07 -10.80
C ILE A 377 27.56 -21.25 -9.84
N ALA A 378 28.76 -21.30 -10.37
CA ALA A 378 30.00 -21.41 -9.55
C ALA A 378 30.19 -20.16 -8.65
N VAL A 379 29.69 -19.01 -9.04
CA VAL A 379 29.69 -17.79 -8.21
C VAL A 379 28.56 -17.89 -7.17
N LEU A 380 27.36 -18.32 -7.56
CA LEU A 380 26.23 -18.49 -6.65
C LEU A 380 26.54 -19.50 -5.53
N HIS A 381 27.34 -20.54 -5.81
CA HIS A 381 27.81 -21.47 -4.79
C HIS A 381 28.71 -20.82 -3.72
N GLN A 382 29.34 -19.67 -4.03
CA GLN A 382 30.10 -18.90 -3.04
C GLN A 382 29.19 -18.07 -2.12
N TYR A 383 27.95 -17.75 -2.58
CA TYR A 383 26.96 -16.94 -1.90
C TYR A 383 25.63 -17.69 -1.68
N PRO A 384 25.67 -18.85 -0.96
CA PRO A 384 24.53 -19.76 -0.88
C PRO A 384 23.32 -19.16 -0.18
N LEU A 385 23.49 -18.29 0.84
CA LEU A 385 22.37 -17.65 1.53
C LEU A 385 21.67 -16.63 0.62
N ALA A 386 22.43 -15.87 -0.17
CA ALA A 386 21.86 -14.97 -1.17
C ALA A 386 21.03 -15.74 -2.21
N TYR A 387 21.58 -16.88 -2.67
CA TYR A 387 20.89 -17.71 -3.64
C TYR A 387 19.63 -18.38 -3.06
N LEU A 388 19.68 -18.87 -1.83
CA LEU A 388 18.52 -19.45 -1.14
C LEU A 388 17.42 -18.41 -0.86
N GLN A 389 17.79 -17.17 -0.53
CA GLN A 389 16.80 -16.07 -0.40
C GLN A 389 16.11 -15.79 -1.73
N HIS A 390 16.86 -15.73 -2.85
CA HIS A 390 16.28 -15.55 -4.17
C HIS A 390 15.31 -16.69 -4.52
N ILE A 391 15.71 -17.95 -4.29
CA ILE A 391 14.84 -19.11 -4.52
C ILE A 391 13.58 -19.02 -3.66
N LEU A 392 13.70 -18.65 -2.38
CA LEU A 392 12.54 -18.50 -1.49
C LEU A 392 11.57 -17.41 -1.97
N VAL A 393 12.08 -16.22 -2.31
CA VAL A 393 11.26 -15.14 -2.85
C VAL A 393 10.56 -15.57 -4.13
N SER A 394 11.26 -16.29 -5.01
CA SER A 394 10.70 -16.83 -6.25
C SER A 394 9.59 -17.85 -5.98
N LEU A 395 9.75 -18.73 -4.99
CA LEU A 395 8.72 -19.69 -4.57
C LEU A 395 7.48 -19.03 -3.96
N LEU A 396 7.66 -17.92 -3.23
CA LEU A 396 6.56 -17.22 -2.55
C LEU A 396 5.76 -16.32 -3.50
N ARG A 397 6.38 -15.84 -4.59
CA ARG A 397 5.75 -14.90 -5.56
C ARG A 397 5.49 -15.50 -6.94
N GLY A 398 6.10 -16.65 -7.24
CA GLY A 398 6.01 -17.31 -8.55
C GLY A 398 4.86 -18.32 -8.64
N ASN A 399 4.65 -18.82 -9.87
CA ASN A 399 3.69 -19.87 -10.21
C ASN A 399 4.35 -21.27 -10.22
N ASP A 400 3.61 -22.29 -10.67
CA ASP A 400 4.07 -23.68 -10.74
C ASP A 400 5.31 -23.88 -11.61
N GLU A 401 5.45 -23.14 -12.72
CA GLU A 401 6.64 -23.20 -13.57
C GLU A 401 7.88 -22.71 -12.82
N THR A 402 7.71 -21.61 -12.08
CA THR A 402 8.76 -21.08 -11.19
C THR A 402 9.14 -22.10 -10.12
N ALA A 403 8.15 -22.79 -9.53
CA ALA A 403 8.39 -23.81 -8.51
C ALA A 403 9.21 -24.99 -9.06
N ALA A 404 8.97 -25.42 -10.29
CA ALA A 404 9.76 -26.49 -10.94
C ALA A 404 11.23 -26.09 -11.13
N VAL A 405 11.48 -24.85 -11.57
CA VAL A 405 12.85 -24.30 -11.69
C VAL A 405 13.53 -24.24 -10.34
N CYS A 406 12.84 -23.75 -9.30
CA CYS A 406 13.37 -23.68 -7.93
C CYS A 406 13.70 -25.09 -7.37
N CYS A 407 12.87 -26.09 -7.66
CA CYS A 407 13.15 -27.48 -7.26
C CYS A 407 14.48 -27.99 -7.85
N GLN A 408 14.71 -27.70 -9.14
CA GLN A 408 15.96 -28.07 -9.80
C GLN A 408 17.16 -27.35 -9.18
N GLN A 409 17.06 -26.03 -8.99
CA GLN A 409 18.11 -25.22 -8.36
C GLN A 409 18.47 -25.73 -6.97
N LEU A 410 17.47 -26.08 -6.14
CA LEU A 410 17.68 -26.65 -4.82
C LEU A 410 18.35 -28.03 -4.88
N ALA A 411 18.01 -28.86 -5.87
CA ALA A 411 18.63 -30.17 -6.03
C ALA A 411 20.11 -30.06 -6.45
N GLU A 412 20.43 -29.17 -7.38
CA GLU A 412 21.80 -28.88 -7.81
C GLU A 412 22.65 -28.34 -6.65
N LEU A 413 22.08 -27.41 -5.86
CA LEU A 413 22.77 -26.85 -4.70
C LEU A 413 23.01 -27.91 -3.61
N GLU A 414 22.01 -28.77 -3.33
CA GLU A 414 22.18 -29.90 -2.39
C GLU A 414 23.26 -30.84 -2.83
N GLN A 415 23.28 -31.24 -4.11
CA GLN A 415 24.31 -32.13 -4.66
C GLN A 415 25.72 -31.55 -4.50
N TYR A 416 25.86 -30.25 -4.81
CA TYR A 416 27.13 -29.54 -4.68
C TYR A 416 27.62 -29.54 -3.22
N PHE A 417 26.80 -29.08 -2.26
CA PHE A 417 27.20 -29.00 -0.86
C PHE A 417 27.40 -30.36 -0.23
N THR A 418 26.61 -31.38 -0.61
CA THR A 418 26.79 -32.75 -0.08
C THR A 418 28.12 -33.37 -0.52
N ALA A 419 28.59 -33.06 -1.71
CA ALA A 419 29.84 -33.56 -2.26
C ALA A 419 31.11 -32.90 -1.65
N LEU A 420 30.94 -31.75 -0.96
CA LEU A 420 32.08 -31.07 -0.35
C LEU A 420 32.56 -31.81 0.92
N ASP A 421 33.88 -31.73 1.19
CA ASP A 421 34.45 -32.14 2.46
C ASP A 421 34.19 -31.11 3.56
N ASP A 422 33.87 -31.52 4.77
CA ASP A 422 33.58 -30.65 5.92
C ASP A 422 34.75 -29.72 6.27
N HIS A 423 36.01 -30.14 6.01
CA HIS A 423 37.17 -29.26 6.19
C HIS A 423 37.25 -28.13 5.17
N THR A 424 36.67 -28.32 3.98
CA THR A 424 36.71 -27.34 2.90
C THR A 424 35.69 -26.23 3.14
N ARG A 425 34.55 -26.58 3.74
CA ARG A 425 33.43 -25.63 3.99
C ARG A 425 32.82 -25.89 5.37
N PRO A 426 33.31 -25.24 6.42
CA PRO A 426 32.85 -25.48 7.80
C PRO A 426 31.34 -25.16 8.01
N ASP A 427 30.79 -24.28 7.20
CA ASP A 427 29.36 -23.88 7.23
C ASP A 427 28.43 -24.80 6.40
N LYS A 428 28.96 -25.88 5.80
CA LYS A 428 28.25 -26.83 4.94
C LYS A 428 26.94 -27.32 5.55
N ASN A 429 26.98 -27.82 6.80
CA ASN A 429 25.81 -28.37 7.48
C ASN A 429 24.73 -27.26 7.68
N ARG A 430 25.20 -26.05 7.98
CA ARG A 430 24.31 -24.89 8.08
C ARG A 430 23.59 -24.59 6.77
N ILE A 431 24.33 -24.54 5.65
CA ILE A 431 23.77 -24.30 4.33
C ILE A 431 22.80 -25.42 3.93
N LEU A 432 23.13 -26.67 4.20
CA LEU A 432 22.23 -27.80 3.97
C LEU A 432 20.96 -27.73 4.82
N ALA A 433 21.03 -27.21 6.04
CA ALA A 433 19.86 -26.96 6.87
C ALA A 433 18.95 -25.88 6.25
N GLU A 434 19.52 -24.71 5.90
CA GLU A 434 18.78 -23.61 5.27
C GLU A 434 18.14 -24.04 3.93
N LEU A 435 18.88 -24.81 3.12
CA LEU A 435 18.36 -25.41 1.89
C LEU A 435 17.13 -26.30 2.15
N ASN A 436 17.21 -27.17 3.16
CA ASN A 436 16.09 -28.03 3.53
C ASN A 436 14.91 -27.25 4.08
N ILE A 437 15.15 -26.11 4.74
CA ILE A 437 14.10 -25.18 5.16
C ILE A 437 13.41 -24.55 3.95
N VAL A 438 14.16 -24.00 2.98
CA VAL A 438 13.62 -23.42 1.74
C VAL A 438 12.86 -24.48 0.93
N ARG A 439 13.37 -25.71 0.84
CA ARG A 439 12.71 -26.82 0.14
C ARG A 439 11.31 -27.12 0.67
N LYS A 440 11.01 -26.85 1.92
CA LYS A 440 9.65 -27.06 2.47
C LYS A 440 8.58 -26.29 1.71
N PHE A 441 8.94 -25.14 1.14
CA PHE A 441 8.02 -24.30 0.37
C PHE A 441 7.69 -24.88 -1.00
N THR A 442 8.54 -25.76 -1.56
CA THR A 442 8.22 -26.54 -2.79
C THR A 442 7.17 -27.62 -2.54
N LEU A 443 6.97 -28.00 -1.26
CA LEU A 443 6.05 -29.02 -0.80
C LEU A 443 4.89 -28.41 0.02
N PHE A 444 4.60 -27.17 -0.25
CA PHE A 444 3.81 -26.25 0.55
C PHE A 444 2.65 -26.90 1.34
N ASN A 445 1.67 -27.49 0.69
CA ASN A 445 0.49 -28.04 1.36
C ASN A 445 0.51 -29.57 1.55
N HIS A 446 1.66 -30.21 1.34
CA HIS A 446 1.88 -31.62 1.66
C HIS A 446 2.52 -31.75 3.05
N VAL A 447 1.70 -31.73 4.13
CA VAL A 447 2.19 -31.66 5.52
C VAL A 447 3.20 -32.76 5.86
N GLU A 448 2.93 -34.01 5.50
CA GLU A 448 3.85 -35.13 5.78
C GLU A 448 5.19 -34.94 5.07
N ALA A 449 5.16 -34.65 3.77
CA ALA A 449 6.38 -34.45 2.96
C ALA A 449 7.18 -33.21 3.39
N SER A 450 6.48 -32.08 3.63
CA SER A 450 7.13 -30.82 4.04
C SER A 450 7.76 -30.92 5.44
N THR A 451 7.27 -31.78 6.30
CA THR A 451 7.78 -31.96 7.67
C THR A 451 8.70 -33.19 7.82
N ALA A 452 8.85 -34.01 6.78
CA ALA A 452 9.67 -35.25 6.82
C ALA A 452 11.13 -34.97 7.16
N ARG A 453 11.66 -33.80 6.79
CA ARG A 453 13.05 -33.40 7.01
C ARG A 453 13.28 -32.58 8.29
N ASN A 454 12.28 -32.42 9.15
CA ASN A 454 12.40 -31.59 10.35
C ASN A 454 13.53 -32.10 11.28
N ASP A 455 13.65 -33.40 11.47
CA ASP A 455 14.68 -33.98 12.33
C ASP A 455 16.08 -33.75 11.75
N LEU A 456 16.25 -33.92 10.43
CA LEU A 456 17.48 -33.59 9.72
C LEU A 456 17.86 -32.10 9.84
N ILE A 457 16.89 -31.21 9.71
CA ILE A 457 17.11 -29.75 9.87
C ILE A 457 17.64 -29.45 11.28
N ILE A 458 17.00 -30.04 12.32
CA ILE A 458 17.43 -29.84 13.72
C ILE A 458 18.83 -30.38 13.95
N GLU A 459 19.14 -31.56 13.42
CA GLU A 459 20.45 -32.17 13.50
C GLU A 459 21.53 -31.30 12.85
N LEU A 460 21.27 -30.85 11.60
CA LEU A 460 22.21 -30.00 10.85
C LEU A 460 22.42 -28.62 11.50
N LEU A 461 21.38 -28.04 12.11
CA LEU A 461 21.50 -26.77 12.83
C LEU A 461 22.15 -26.90 14.19
N ASN A 462 22.21 -28.11 14.77
CA ASN A 462 22.87 -28.39 16.04
C ASN A 462 22.51 -27.43 17.19
N GLY A 463 21.23 -27.10 17.32
CA GLY A 463 20.70 -26.20 18.35
C GLY A 463 20.71 -24.72 17.99
N GLU A 464 21.22 -24.34 16.83
CA GLU A 464 21.15 -22.97 16.33
C GLU A 464 19.83 -22.69 15.62
N GLN A 465 19.56 -21.42 15.37
CA GLN A 465 18.35 -20.95 14.68
C GLN A 465 18.63 -20.74 13.18
N SER A 466 17.62 -20.87 12.34
CA SER A 466 17.69 -20.53 10.93
C SER A 466 18.07 -19.05 10.73
N TYR A 467 18.90 -18.80 9.73
CA TYR A 467 19.16 -17.45 9.24
C TYR A 467 18.02 -16.93 8.35
N ILE A 468 17.46 -17.80 7.49
CA ILE A 468 16.45 -17.42 6.50
C ILE A 468 15.07 -17.24 7.14
N MET A 469 14.69 -18.10 8.08
CA MET A 469 13.41 -18.00 8.77
C MET A 469 13.52 -17.14 10.02
N GLN A 470 13.03 -15.93 9.91
CA GLN A 470 12.98 -14.96 11.00
C GLN A 470 11.64 -15.03 11.76
N ARG A 471 11.64 -14.55 13.00
CA ARG A 471 10.45 -14.56 13.88
C ARG A 471 9.25 -13.81 13.27
N ASP A 472 9.51 -12.74 12.58
CA ASP A 472 8.53 -11.80 11.99
C ASP A 472 8.09 -12.17 10.57
N ASN A 473 8.59 -13.30 10.02
CA ASN A 473 8.09 -13.81 8.75
C ASN A 473 6.60 -14.16 8.86
N GLU A 474 5.87 -13.90 7.79
CA GLU A 474 4.48 -14.28 7.69
C GLU A 474 4.33 -15.81 7.67
N PHE A 475 3.42 -16.38 8.49
CA PHE A 475 3.31 -17.84 8.70
C PHE A 475 2.15 -18.46 7.91
N THR A 476 1.08 -17.73 7.67
CA THR A 476 -0.15 -18.26 7.03
C THR A 476 -0.29 -17.88 5.56
N PHE A 477 0.76 -17.33 4.96
CA PHE A 477 0.81 -16.86 3.57
C PHE A 477 -0.21 -15.75 3.26
N GLY A 478 -0.61 -14.98 4.28
CA GLY A 478 -1.64 -13.95 4.17
C GLY A 478 -3.08 -14.49 4.22
N SER A 479 -3.27 -15.80 4.33
CA SER A 479 -4.59 -16.38 4.55
C SER A 479 -5.04 -16.20 6.01
N PRO A 480 -6.29 -15.78 6.27
CA PRO A 480 -6.83 -15.70 7.62
C PRO A 480 -7.24 -17.06 8.19
N HIS A 481 -6.89 -18.16 7.53
CA HIS A 481 -7.25 -19.53 7.92
C HIS A 481 -6.11 -20.50 7.59
N LEU A 482 -5.49 -21.09 8.61
CA LEU A 482 -4.33 -21.97 8.46
C LEU A 482 -4.69 -23.28 7.75
N LEU A 483 -5.70 -23.98 8.22
CA LEU A 483 -6.08 -25.31 7.67
C LEU A 483 -6.62 -25.20 6.24
N TYR A 484 -7.14 -24.04 5.83
CA TYR A 484 -7.51 -23.79 4.44
C TYR A 484 -6.35 -24.08 3.47
N ASN A 485 -5.15 -23.72 3.87
CA ASN A 485 -3.95 -23.93 3.04
C ASN A 485 -3.52 -25.41 2.93
N TYR A 486 -3.91 -26.25 3.87
CA TYR A 486 -3.40 -27.62 3.99
C TYR A 486 -4.44 -28.72 3.75
N PHE A 487 -5.74 -28.41 3.78
CA PHE A 487 -6.79 -29.37 3.54
C PHE A 487 -7.04 -29.60 2.05
N ARG A 488 -6.59 -30.75 1.53
CA ARG A 488 -6.54 -31.08 0.10
C ARG A 488 -7.51 -32.18 -0.32
N ASP A 489 -7.64 -33.22 0.47
CA ASP A 489 -8.32 -34.43 0.05
C ASP A 489 -9.65 -34.59 0.81
N PRO A 490 -10.80 -34.81 0.12
CA PRO A 490 -12.07 -35.07 0.77
C PRO A 490 -11.95 -36.21 1.75
N GLY A 491 -12.57 -36.10 2.93
CA GLY A 491 -12.54 -37.11 4.00
C GLY A 491 -11.23 -37.13 4.82
N ALA A 492 -10.32 -36.15 4.57
CA ALA A 492 -9.03 -36.12 5.26
C ALA A 492 -8.84 -34.91 6.19
N PHE A 493 -9.90 -34.15 6.50
CA PHE A 493 -9.79 -32.91 7.29
C PHE A 493 -9.27 -33.18 8.71
N GLU A 494 -9.84 -34.15 9.40
CA GLU A 494 -9.36 -34.55 10.73
C GLU A 494 -7.90 -35.03 10.71
N LYS A 495 -7.54 -35.87 9.74
CA LYS A 495 -6.16 -36.34 9.54
C LYS A 495 -5.21 -35.18 9.31
N THR A 496 -5.59 -34.23 8.45
CA THR A 496 -4.79 -33.04 8.14
C THR A 496 -4.61 -32.18 9.39
N ALA A 497 -5.67 -31.90 10.12
CA ALA A 497 -5.61 -31.16 11.38
C ALA A 497 -4.70 -31.85 12.40
N ALA A 498 -4.86 -33.18 12.59
CA ALA A 498 -4.04 -33.95 13.50
C ALA A 498 -2.53 -33.91 13.11
N LEU A 499 -2.21 -33.94 11.82
CA LEU A 499 -0.83 -33.83 11.31
C LEU A 499 -0.25 -32.44 11.59
N VAL A 500 -0.98 -31.37 11.30
CA VAL A 500 -0.57 -29.98 11.59
C VAL A 500 -0.34 -29.82 13.10
N ILE A 501 -1.30 -30.22 13.92
CA ILE A 501 -1.21 -30.17 15.40
C ILE A 501 0.05 -30.89 15.92
N LYS A 502 0.39 -32.04 15.34
CA LYS A 502 1.51 -32.86 15.77
C LYS A 502 2.86 -32.35 15.26
N LYS A 503 2.91 -31.90 14.01
CA LYS A 503 4.17 -31.67 13.30
C LYS A 503 4.63 -30.21 13.33
N PHE A 504 3.72 -29.23 13.33
CA PHE A 504 4.05 -27.82 13.26
C PHE A 504 4.76 -27.28 14.52
N PRO A 505 4.52 -27.75 15.75
CA PRO A 505 5.28 -27.29 16.94
C PRO A 505 6.79 -27.51 16.89
N VAL A 506 7.26 -28.30 15.94
CA VAL A 506 8.70 -28.50 15.70
C VAL A 506 9.33 -27.29 15.00
N TYR A 507 8.58 -26.65 14.10
CA TYR A 507 9.06 -25.52 13.28
C TYR A 507 9.56 -24.31 14.10
N PRO A 508 8.87 -23.81 15.12
CA PRO A 508 9.34 -22.72 15.97
C PRO A 508 10.69 -22.97 16.64
N ARG A 509 11.11 -24.22 16.80
CA ARG A 509 12.36 -24.57 17.47
C ARG A 509 13.60 -24.15 16.70
N TYR A 510 13.50 -24.08 15.37
CA TYR A 510 14.61 -23.67 14.51
C TYR A 510 14.30 -22.42 13.68
N ALA A 511 13.06 -21.94 13.68
CA ALA A 511 12.61 -20.77 12.92
C ALA A 511 12.39 -19.54 13.82
N ASN A 512 13.26 -19.31 14.81
CA ASN A 512 13.23 -18.16 15.72
C ASN A 512 11.88 -17.93 16.43
N GLY A 513 11.10 -19.00 16.63
CA GLY A 513 9.77 -18.92 17.23
C GLY A 513 8.63 -18.64 16.25
N ASN A 514 8.92 -18.49 14.95
CA ASN A 514 7.91 -18.35 13.92
C ASN A 514 6.97 -19.56 13.92
N GLY A 515 5.64 -19.33 13.83
CA GLY A 515 4.63 -20.37 13.90
C GLY A 515 4.23 -20.81 15.33
N THR A 516 4.73 -20.13 16.38
CA THR A 516 4.35 -20.42 17.77
C THR A 516 2.87 -20.21 17.99
N GLY A 517 2.16 -21.25 18.39
CA GLY A 517 0.69 -21.27 18.62
C GLY A 517 -0.11 -21.90 17.48
N SER A 518 0.55 -22.29 16.37
CA SER A 518 -0.10 -22.90 15.20
C SER A 518 -0.86 -24.19 15.54
N GLU A 519 -0.41 -24.98 16.51
CA GLU A 519 -1.12 -26.21 16.95
C GLU A 519 -2.46 -25.93 17.61
N HIS A 520 -2.57 -24.83 18.37
CA HIS A 520 -3.82 -24.42 18.96
C HIS A 520 -4.73 -23.78 17.91
N LEU A 521 -4.14 -22.99 16.98
CA LEU A 521 -4.89 -22.44 15.87
C LEU A 521 -5.52 -23.56 15.02
N ALA A 522 -4.76 -24.55 14.62
CA ALA A 522 -5.29 -25.70 13.85
C ALA A 522 -6.42 -26.44 14.59
N ARG A 523 -6.29 -26.63 15.92
CA ARG A 523 -7.39 -27.21 16.73
C ARG A 523 -8.63 -26.31 16.71
N ALA A 524 -8.44 -25.01 16.86
CA ALA A 524 -9.53 -24.04 16.88
C ALA A 524 -10.28 -24.01 15.55
N GLU A 525 -9.56 -23.97 14.43
CA GLU A 525 -10.15 -23.98 13.09
C GLU A 525 -10.89 -25.29 12.80
N PHE A 526 -10.28 -26.43 13.08
CA PHE A 526 -10.95 -27.72 12.93
C PHE A 526 -12.25 -27.79 13.76
N ALA A 527 -12.17 -27.36 15.02
CA ALA A 527 -13.34 -27.36 15.92
C ALA A 527 -14.44 -26.40 15.42
N LEU A 528 -14.08 -25.22 14.92
CA LEU A 528 -15.01 -24.25 14.36
C LEU A 528 -15.69 -24.80 13.10
N GLU A 529 -14.92 -25.31 12.15
CA GLU A 529 -15.47 -25.83 10.89
C GLU A 529 -16.38 -27.05 11.09
N THR A 530 -16.15 -27.85 12.14
CA THR A 530 -16.97 -29.04 12.45
C THR A 530 -18.08 -28.79 13.49
N GLY A 531 -18.16 -27.56 14.04
CA GLY A 531 -19.24 -27.16 14.96
C GLY A 531 -19.00 -27.54 16.42
N ASN A 532 -17.74 -27.61 16.86
CA ASN A 532 -17.39 -27.77 18.28
C ASN A 532 -17.00 -26.40 18.86
N TRP A 533 -18.01 -25.60 19.22
CA TRP A 533 -17.87 -24.19 19.60
C TRP A 533 -16.98 -23.97 20.82
N THR A 534 -17.10 -24.82 21.85
CA THR A 534 -16.30 -24.69 23.07
C THR A 534 -14.82 -24.93 22.81
N GLU A 535 -14.47 -25.96 22.06
CA GLU A 535 -13.11 -26.26 21.67
C GLU A 535 -12.54 -25.17 20.74
N ALA A 536 -13.36 -24.63 19.83
CA ALA A 536 -12.96 -23.53 18.96
C ALA A 536 -12.57 -22.30 19.77
N GLN A 537 -13.40 -21.90 20.74
CA GLN A 537 -13.11 -20.76 21.62
C GLN A 537 -11.87 -20.98 22.45
N ILE A 538 -11.79 -22.08 23.21
CA ILE A 538 -10.67 -22.36 24.12
C ILE A 538 -9.33 -22.38 23.35
N ASN A 539 -9.31 -23.02 22.18
CA ASN A 539 -8.05 -23.14 21.43
C ASN A 539 -7.69 -21.84 20.68
N SER A 540 -8.66 -21.03 20.24
CA SER A 540 -8.38 -19.69 19.71
C SER A 540 -7.73 -18.79 20.77
N ASP A 541 -8.25 -18.78 22.01
CA ASP A 541 -7.67 -18.01 23.11
C ASP A 541 -6.25 -18.51 23.46
N LYS A 542 -6.03 -19.84 23.47
CA LYS A 542 -4.68 -20.43 23.69
C LYS A 542 -3.72 -20.05 22.55
N ALA A 543 -4.19 -20.05 21.31
CA ALA A 543 -3.39 -19.65 20.16
C ALA A 543 -2.94 -18.19 20.27
N ILE A 544 -3.87 -17.27 20.58
CA ILE A 544 -3.58 -15.84 20.78
C ILE A 544 -2.55 -15.65 21.92
N TYR A 545 -2.80 -16.26 23.09
CA TYR A 545 -1.90 -16.15 24.23
C TYR A 545 -0.49 -16.61 23.86
N LYS A 546 -0.36 -17.77 23.25
CA LYS A 546 0.94 -18.36 22.87
C LYS A 546 1.62 -17.55 21.76
N ALA A 547 0.89 -17.13 20.73
CA ALA A 547 1.40 -16.34 19.63
C ALA A 547 1.93 -14.96 20.09
N ARG A 548 1.26 -14.31 21.06
CA ARG A 548 1.72 -13.03 21.64
C ARG A 548 3.09 -13.13 22.31
N THR A 549 3.45 -14.29 22.90
CA THR A 549 4.78 -14.49 23.49
C THR A 549 5.93 -14.37 22.50
N LYS A 550 5.64 -14.51 21.21
CA LYS A 550 6.62 -14.49 20.10
C LYS A 550 6.19 -13.53 18.97
N GLU A 551 5.22 -12.63 19.23
CA GLU A 551 4.74 -11.62 18.26
C GLU A 551 4.31 -12.25 16.90
N GLN A 552 3.60 -13.38 16.96
CA GLN A 552 3.16 -14.11 15.79
C GLN A 552 1.81 -13.56 15.27
N TYR A 553 1.87 -12.44 14.56
CA TYR A 553 0.68 -11.66 14.20
C TYR A 553 -0.26 -12.38 13.24
N SER A 554 0.23 -13.16 12.26
CA SER A 554 -0.60 -13.99 11.38
C SER A 554 -1.48 -14.97 12.18
N ILE A 555 -0.90 -15.62 13.21
CA ILE A 555 -1.65 -16.53 14.09
C ILE A 555 -2.66 -15.76 14.96
N ILE A 556 -2.30 -14.57 15.44
CA ILE A 556 -3.21 -13.69 16.20
C ILE A 556 -4.40 -13.29 15.33
N ILE A 557 -4.16 -12.91 14.06
CA ILE A 557 -5.24 -12.56 13.12
C ILE A 557 -6.18 -13.76 12.92
N CYS A 558 -5.66 -14.92 12.56
CA CYS A 558 -6.45 -16.12 12.30
C CYS A 558 -7.29 -16.54 13.53
N ALA A 559 -6.68 -16.53 14.71
CA ALA A 559 -7.38 -16.95 15.94
C ALA A 559 -8.48 -15.94 16.35
N ASN A 560 -8.24 -14.63 16.17
CA ASN A 560 -9.30 -13.63 16.37
C ASN A 560 -10.40 -13.75 15.31
N PHE A 561 -10.04 -14.03 14.05
CA PHE A 561 -11.02 -14.28 12.99
C PHE A 561 -11.95 -15.46 13.33
N ASN A 562 -11.42 -16.55 13.90
CA ASN A 562 -12.22 -17.65 14.39
C ASN A 562 -13.19 -17.23 15.51
N LEU A 563 -12.73 -16.43 16.49
CA LEU A 563 -13.57 -15.92 17.57
C LEU A 563 -14.66 -14.99 17.05
N ILE A 564 -14.35 -14.12 16.09
CA ILE A 564 -15.31 -13.22 15.46
C ILE A 564 -16.41 -14.03 14.73
N ARG A 565 -16.04 -15.04 13.93
CA ARG A 565 -16.99 -15.93 13.25
C ARG A 565 -17.90 -16.64 14.26
N LEU A 566 -17.33 -17.13 15.36
CA LEU A 566 -18.07 -17.78 16.44
C LEU A 566 -19.03 -16.80 17.17
N GLU A 567 -18.60 -15.60 17.48
CA GLU A 567 -19.40 -14.55 18.11
C GLU A 567 -20.59 -14.15 17.21
N ILE A 568 -20.36 -14.02 15.88
CA ILE A 568 -21.45 -13.78 14.91
C ILE A 568 -22.45 -14.94 14.91
N PHE A 569 -21.95 -16.19 14.91
CA PHE A 569 -22.81 -17.38 14.99
C PHE A 569 -23.66 -17.37 16.24
N GLN A 570 -23.13 -16.95 17.38
CA GLN A 570 -23.83 -16.84 18.67
C GLN A 570 -24.76 -15.63 18.78
N GLY A 571 -24.76 -14.71 17.79
CA GLY A 571 -25.54 -13.47 17.81
C GLY A 571 -24.90 -12.32 18.58
N HIS A 572 -23.64 -12.45 19.00
CA HIS A 572 -22.88 -11.43 19.72
C HIS A 572 -22.19 -10.47 18.74
N ILE A 573 -22.96 -9.90 17.79
CA ILE A 573 -22.40 -9.13 16.66
C ILE A 573 -21.58 -7.92 17.11
N ASN A 574 -22.03 -7.21 18.16
CA ASN A 574 -21.30 -6.05 18.67
C ASN A 574 -19.95 -6.45 19.29
N ASP A 575 -19.89 -7.58 19.98
CA ASP A 575 -18.63 -8.07 20.55
C ASP A 575 -17.66 -8.49 19.44
N ALA A 576 -18.17 -9.17 18.39
CA ALA A 576 -17.41 -9.51 17.19
C ALA A 576 -16.81 -8.28 16.49
N LEU A 577 -17.63 -7.23 16.27
CA LEU A 577 -17.16 -5.99 15.63
C LEU A 577 -16.20 -5.17 16.53
N ASN A 578 -16.37 -5.22 17.85
CA ASN A 578 -15.44 -4.62 18.79
C ASN A 578 -14.09 -5.35 18.78
N ARG A 579 -14.12 -6.68 18.81
CA ARG A 579 -12.91 -7.52 18.70
C ARG A 579 -12.17 -7.23 17.40
N PHE A 580 -12.88 -7.11 16.28
CA PHE A 580 -12.26 -6.79 14.99
C PHE A 580 -11.58 -5.41 15.03
N ARG A 581 -12.23 -4.38 15.59
CA ARG A 581 -11.64 -3.03 15.72
C ARG A 581 -10.39 -3.02 16.61
N GLU A 582 -10.38 -3.76 17.70
CA GLU A 582 -9.19 -3.90 18.55
C GLU A 582 -8.06 -4.61 17.83
N LEU A 583 -8.36 -5.68 17.10
CA LEU A 583 -7.40 -6.40 16.27
C LEU A 583 -6.84 -5.48 15.17
N GLU A 584 -7.68 -4.77 14.45
CA GLU A 584 -7.28 -3.84 13.39
C GLU A 584 -6.30 -2.78 13.93
N LYS A 585 -6.60 -2.19 15.08
CA LYS A 585 -5.71 -1.23 15.75
C LYS A 585 -4.37 -1.86 16.14
N GLU A 586 -4.37 -3.08 16.67
CA GLU A 586 -3.15 -3.82 17.07
C GLU A 586 -2.26 -4.09 15.84
N ILE A 587 -2.85 -4.56 14.75
CA ILE A 587 -2.11 -5.00 13.57
C ILE A 587 -1.60 -3.82 12.73
N LEU A 588 -2.40 -2.76 12.55
CA LEU A 588 -1.96 -1.55 11.82
C LEU A 588 -0.72 -0.90 12.46
N ALA A 589 -0.53 -1.06 13.76
CA ALA A 589 0.67 -0.58 14.46
C ALA A 589 1.95 -1.34 14.05
N VAL A 590 1.84 -2.55 13.50
CA VAL A 590 2.97 -3.38 13.06
C VAL A 590 3.55 -2.90 11.72
N LYS A 591 2.76 -2.19 10.91
CA LYS A 591 3.15 -1.64 9.59
C LYS A 591 3.64 -2.71 8.58
N ASN A 592 3.04 -3.88 8.59
CA ASN A 592 3.33 -4.93 7.62
C ASN A 592 2.22 -5.00 6.55
N PRO A 593 2.52 -4.79 5.25
CA PRO A 593 1.51 -4.75 4.19
C PRO A 593 0.69 -6.05 4.07
N ILE A 594 1.33 -7.22 4.27
CA ILE A 594 0.66 -8.52 4.17
C ILE A 594 -0.41 -8.64 5.27
N PHE A 595 -0.10 -8.22 6.50
CA PHE A 595 -1.07 -8.25 7.60
C PHE A 595 -2.26 -7.31 7.36
N ASN A 596 -2.02 -6.15 6.76
CA ASN A 596 -3.09 -5.21 6.39
C ASN A 596 -4.01 -5.85 5.35
N THR A 597 -3.45 -6.49 4.32
CA THR A 597 -4.21 -7.24 3.32
C THR A 597 -5.01 -8.38 3.97
N THR A 598 -4.41 -9.13 4.91
CA THR A 598 -5.11 -10.19 5.65
C THR A 598 -6.28 -9.64 6.48
N LEU A 599 -6.12 -8.46 7.11
CA LEU A 599 -7.21 -7.77 7.80
C LEU A 599 -8.34 -7.38 6.85
N ASP A 600 -8.04 -6.86 5.67
CA ASP A 600 -9.03 -6.54 4.65
C ASP A 600 -9.83 -7.78 4.22
N ILE A 601 -9.15 -8.92 4.07
CA ILE A 601 -9.79 -10.20 3.77
C ILE A 601 -10.75 -10.60 4.90
N CYS A 602 -10.31 -10.50 6.17
CA CYS A 602 -11.18 -10.73 7.33
C CYS A 602 -12.38 -9.78 7.34
N LYS A 603 -12.13 -8.48 7.10
CA LYS A 603 -13.15 -7.43 7.02
C LYS A 603 -14.18 -7.74 5.95
N GLY A 604 -13.71 -8.07 4.75
CA GLY A 604 -14.58 -8.45 3.63
C GLY A 604 -15.45 -9.66 3.96
N TYR A 605 -14.88 -10.70 4.56
CA TYR A 605 -15.61 -11.89 4.98
C TYR A 605 -16.69 -11.59 6.03
N ILE A 606 -16.32 -10.85 7.09
CA ILE A 606 -17.21 -10.50 8.20
C ILE A 606 -18.40 -9.68 7.69
N TYR A 607 -18.14 -8.62 6.92
CA TYR A 607 -19.21 -7.76 6.42
C TYR A 607 -20.07 -8.43 5.35
N ALA A 608 -19.52 -9.37 4.57
CA ALA A 608 -20.32 -10.20 3.68
C ALA A 608 -21.28 -11.14 4.47
N CYS A 609 -20.83 -11.73 5.58
CA CYS A 609 -21.69 -12.52 6.47
C CYS A 609 -22.78 -11.68 7.14
N LEU A 610 -22.52 -10.39 7.37
CA LEU A 610 -23.48 -9.44 7.96
C LEU A 610 -24.36 -8.71 6.93
N ASP A 611 -24.26 -9.07 5.64
CA ASP A 611 -24.99 -8.43 4.51
C ASP A 611 -24.77 -6.91 4.42
N GLN A 612 -23.50 -6.44 4.73
CA GLN A 612 -23.10 -5.02 4.71
C GLN A 612 -22.08 -4.78 3.59
N VAL A 613 -22.56 -4.81 2.33
CA VAL A 613 -21.71 -4.74 1.14
C VAL A 613 -20.88 -3.46 1.10
N GLU A 614 -21.44 -2.35 1.53
CA GLU A 614 -20.80 -1.02 1.55
C GLU A 614 -19.56 -0.93 2.44
N LYS A 615 -19.40 -1.90 3.37
CA LYS A 615 -18.23 -1.97 4.27
C LYS A 615 -17.18 -2.98 3.85
N ILE A 616 -17.43 -3.76 2.81
CA ILE A 616 -16.45 -4.69 2.25
C ILE A 616 -15.37 -3.85 1.54
N PRO A 617 -14.07 -4.12 1.72
CA PRO A 617 -13.02 -3.45 0.97
C PRO A 617 -13.29 -3.47 -0.53
N PHE A 618 -13.17 -2.33 -1.19
CA PHE A 618 -13.61 -2.14 -2.57
C PHE A 618 -12.92 -3.11 -3.55
N TRP A 619 -11.62 -3.33 -3.36
CA TRP A 619 -10.87 -4.27 -4.20
C TRP A 619 -11.44 -5.72 -4.16
N LEU A 620 -11.98 -6.13 -3.00
CA LEU A 620 -12.69 -7.42 -2.86
C LEU A 620 -14.09 -7.37 -3.49
N GLN A 621 -14.79 -6.23 -3.46
CA GLN A 621 -16.11 -6.10 -4.11
C GLN A 621 -16.01 -6.24 -5.63
N ILE A 622 -14.97 -5.65 -6.23
CA ILE A 622 -14.79 -5.67 -7.70
C ILE A 622 -13.97 -6.87 -8.18
N GLY A 623 -13.29 -7.59 -7.28
CA GLY A 623 -12.42 -8.71 -7.60
C GLY A 623 -11.06 -8.32 -8.18
N ASN A 624 -10.55 -7.13 -7.83
CA ASN A 624 -9.22 -6.70 -8.26
C ASN A 624 -8.14 -7.26 -7.33
N MET A 625 -7.69 -8.49 -7.59
CA MET A 625 -6.69 -9.18 -6.77
C MET A 625 -5.26 -8.68 -6.97
N THR A 626 -5.00 -7.80 -7.94
CA THR A 626 -3.65 -7.29 -8.23
C THR A 626 -3.16 -6.28 -7.18
N THR A 627 -4.07 -5.71 -6.39
CA THR A 627 -3.75 -4.77 -5.31
C THR A 627 -3.41 -5.46 -3.99
N ALA A 628 -3.63 -6.78 -3.91
CA ALA A 628 -3.37 -7.55 -2.70
C ALA A 628 -1.88 -7.85 -2.55
N ASP A 629 -1.28 -7.41 -1.46
CA ASP A 629 0.11 -7.77 -1.12
C ASP A 629 0.10 -9.10 -0.37
N LEU A 630 0.09 -10.20 -1.13
CA LEU A 630 0.01 -11.57 -0.63
C LEU A 630 1.01 -12.48 -1.31
N PHE A 631 1.36 -13.55 -0.62
CA PHE A 631 2.04 -14.67 -1.24
C PHE A 631 1.10 -15.47 -2.14
N TYR A 632 1.63 -16.02 -3.22
CA TYR A 632 0.87 -16.80 -4.20
C TYR A 632 0.03 -17.92 -3.56
N GLN A 633 0.55 -18.55 -2.50
CA GLN A 633 -0.14 -19.61 -1.75
C GLN A 633 -1.40 -19.14 -1.02
N GLY A 634 -1.45 -17.88 -0.58
CA GLY A 634 -2.58 -17.30 0.15
C GLY A 634 -3.69 -16.72 -0.73
N VAL A 635 -3.40 -16.46 -2.01
CA VAL A 635 -4.30 -15.72 -2.92
C VAL A 635 -5.67 -16.38 -3.10
N ALA A 636 -5.73 -17.71 -3.07
CA ALA A 636 -6.98 -18.45 -3.32
C ALA A 636 -8.10 -18.10 -2.32
N PHE A 637 -7.78 -17.75 -1.06
CA PHE A 637 -8.79 -17.34 -0.08
C PHE A 637 -9.51 -16.03 -0.47
N ASN A 638 -8.87 -15.14 -1.22
CA ASN A 638 -9.45 -13.87 -1.68
C ASN A 638 -10.66 -14.13 -2.58
N TYR A 639 -10.57 -15.14 -3.45
CA TYR A 639 -11.68 -15.52 -4.34
C TYR A 639 -12.89 -16.04 -3.56
N LEU A 640 -12.65 -16.69 -2.41
CA LEU A 640 -13.72 -17.07 -1.50
C LEU A 640 -14.46 -15.83 -0.95
N VAL A 641 -13.70 -14.83 -0.48
CA VAL A 641 -14.28 -13.60 0.05
C VAL A 641 -14.96 -12.79 -1.05
N TYR A 642 -14.37 -12.74 -2.25
CA TYR A 642 -14.99 -12.11 -3.41
C TYR A 642 -16.32 -12.79 -3.78
N GLY A 643 -16.39 -14.12 -3.78
CA GLY A 643 -17.63 -14.87 -3.99
C GLY A 643 -18.70 -14.51 -2.96
N LYS A 644 -18.33 -14.41 -1.67
CA LYS A 644 -19.25 -13.94 -0.61
C LYS A 644 -19.72 -12.50 -0.85
N ALA A 645 -18.85 -11.61 -1.30
CA ALA A 645 -19.23 -10.22 -1.63
C ALA A 645 -20.23 -10.17 -2.79
N VAL A 646 -20.04 -11.01 -3.81
CA VAL A 646 -20.97 -11.12 -4.95
C VAL A 646 -22.32 -11.70 -4.51
N VAL A 647 -22.34 -12.67 -3.61
CA VAL A 647 -23.59 -13.21 -2.99
C VAL A 647 -24.31 -12.10 -2.24
N ALA A 648 -23.61 -11.35 -1.38
CA ALA A 648 -24.18 -10.23 -0.61
C ALA A 648 -24.73 -9.13 -1.53
N SER A 649 -24.08 -8.88 -2.66
CA SER A 649 -24.53 -7.93 -3.70
C SER A 649 -25.73 -8.43 -4.52
N ARG A 650 -26.22 -9.65 -4.30
CA ARG A 650 -27.35 -10.28 -5.04
C ARG A 650 -27.09 -10.41 -6.56
N ASN A 651 -25.83 -10.38 -7.02
CA ASN A 651 -25.50 -10.50 -8.43
C ASN A 651 -25.27 -11.97 -8.83
N PHE A 652 -26.35 -12.74 -8.91
CA PHE A 652 -26.28 -14.18 -9.13
C PHE A 652 -25.84 -14.58 -10.52
N VAL A 653 -26.07 -13.72 -11.53
CA VAL A 653 -25.55 -13.94 -12.89
C VAL A 653 -24.02 -13.85 -12.91
N LYS A 654 -23.46 -12.82 -12.25
CA LYS A 654 -22.01 -12.70 -12.08
C LYS A 654 -21.43 -13.88 -11.31
N LEU A 655 -22.14 -14.31 -10.24
CA LEU A 655 -21.71 -15.44 -9.41
C LEU A 655 -21.60 -16.73 -10.23
N GLU A 656 -22.59 -17.03 -11.08
CA GLU A 656 -22.59 -18.22 -11.96
C GLU A 656 -21.38 -18.26 -12.88
N VAL A 657 -21.01 -17.11 -13.47
CA VAL A 657 -19.82 -16.99 -14.33
C VAL A 657 -18.53 -17.19 -13.53
N LEU A 658 -18.46 -16.65 -12.32
CA LEU A 658 -17.24 -16.68 -11.51
C LEU A 658 -16.94 -18.05 -10.92
N VAL A 659 -17.97 -18.89 -10.68
CA VAL A 659 -17.80 -20.23 -10.11
C VAL A 659 -16.83 -21.10 -10.91
N GLU A 660 -16.86 -21.00 -12.22
CA GLU A 660 -15.95 -21.75 -13.11
C GLU A 660 -14.50 -21.29 -12.91
N SER A 661 -14.25 -19.98 -12.98
CA SER A 661 -12.92 -19.39 -12.75
C SER A 661 -12.40 -19.66 -11.34
N PHE A 662 -13.26 -19.60 -10.33
CA PHE A 662 -12.86 -19.91 -8.94
C PHE A 662 -12.41 -21.35 -8.78
N GLY A 663 -13.05 -22.28 -9.48
CA GLY A 663 -12.64 -23.69 -9.51
C GLY A 663 -11.20 -23.87 -9.98
N GLU A 664 -10.78 -23.11 -10.98
CA GLU A 664 -9.39 -23.12 -11.48
C GLU A 664 -8.40 -22.66 -10.39
N TYR A 665 -8.69 -21.54 -9.71
CA TYR A 665 -7.82 -21.04 -8.63
C TYR A 665 -7.73 -21.99 -7.44
N PHE A 666 -8.84 -22.61 -7.03
CA PHE A 666 -8.81 -23.59 -5.94
C PHE A 666 -8.12 -24.90 -6.33
N SER A 667 -8.06 -25.23 -7.62
CA SER A 667 -7.38 -26.44 -8.11
C SER A 667 -5.85 -26.34 -8.04
N ILE A 668 -5.27 -25.16 -8.07
CA ILE A 668 -3.82 -24.97 -8.03
C ILE A 668 -3.20 -25.69 -6.81
N TYR A 669 -3.80 -25.53 -5.65
CA TYR A 669 -3.34 -26.17 -4.41
C TYR A 669 -4.35 -27.20 -3.87
N HIS A 670 -5.36 -27.58 -4.64
CA HIS A 670 -6.42 -28.50 -4.20
C HIS A 670 -7.08 -28.05 -2.88
N ASN A 671 -7.42 -26.74 -2.77
CA ASN A 671 -8.04 -26.20 -1.57
C ASN A 671 -9.45 -26.73 -1.37
N GLN A 672 -9.62 -27.76 -0.55
CA GLN A 672 -10.91 -28.45 -0.39
C GLN A 672 -11.99 -27.57 0.24
N LEU A 673 -11.65 -26.73 1.23
CA LEU A 673 -12.61 -25.72 1.74
C LEU A 673 -13.01 -24.72 0.66
N GLY A 674 -12.08 -24.34 -0.23
CA GLY A 674 -12.36 -23.50 -1.40
C GLY A 674 -13.38 -24.16 -2.34
N PHE A 675 -13.22 -25.44 -2.66
CA PHE A 675 -14.17 -26.18 -3.47
C PHE A 675 -15.56 -26.29 -2.82
N ILE A 676 -15.62 -26.51 -1.49
CA ILE A 676 -16.89 -26.55 -0.76
C ILE A 676 -17.60 -25.19 -0.86
N HIS A 677 -16.89 -24.09 -0.60
CA HIS A 677 -17.46 -22.75 -0.76
C HIS A 677 -17.88 -22.46 -2.21
N ASN A 678 -17.07 -22.85 -3.18
CA ASN A 678 -17.39 -22.67 -4.60
C ASN A 678 -18.66 -23.44 -5.01
N GLY A 679 -18.80 -24.69 -4.52
CA GLY A 679 -20.00 -25.47 -4.73
C GLY A 679 -21.23 -24.85 -4.05
N ILE A 680 -21.06 -24.22 -2.89
CA ILE A 680 -22.12 -23.45 -2.21
C ILE A 680 -22.51 -22.24 -3.08
N PHE A 681 -21.55 -21.50 -3.65
CA PHE A 681 -21.82 -20.38 -4.55
C PHE A 681 -22.56 -20.82 -5.81
N ASP A 682 -22.17 -21.96 -6.41
CA ASP A 682 -22.88 -22.56 -7.55
C ASP A 682 -24.33 -22.91 -7.19
N ALA A 683 -24.52 -23.55 -6.03
CA ALA A 683 -25.87 -23.89 -5.54
C ALA A 683 -26.74 -22.63 -5.34
N ILE A 684 -26.19 -21.55 -4.76
CA ILE A 684 -26.89 -20.28 -4.57
C ILE A 684 -27.23 -19.65 -5.92
N ALA A 685 -26.28 -19.57 -6.87
CA ALA A 685 -26.51 -19.04 -8.20
C ALA A 685 -27.62 -19.80 -8.94
N LYS A 686 -27.55 -21.14 -8.97
CA LYS A 686 -28.57 -22.02 -9.60
C LYS A 686 -29.93 -21.90 -8.93
N TYR A 687 -29.97 -21.75 -7.61
CA TYR A 687 -31.23 -21.55 -6.88
C TYR A 687 -31.94 -20.27 -7.34
N HIS A 688 -31.22 -19.18 -7.39
CA HIS A 688 -31.81 -17.87 -7.75
C HIS A 688 -32.12 -17.73 -9.24
N LEU A 689 -31.33 -18.34 -10.12
CA LEU A 689 -31.52 -18.27 -11.56
C LEU A 689 -32.46 -19.33 -12.12
N ASN A 690 -32.41 -20.54 -11.59
CA ASN A 690 -33.09 -21.72 -12.17
C ASN A 690 -34.07 -22.39 -11.19
N GLY A 691 -34.22 -21.88 -9.95
CA GLY A 691 -35.16 -22.35 -8.94
C GLY A 691 -34.63 -23.45 -8.03
N LEU A 692 -35.49 -23.84 -7.05
CA LEU A 692 -35.11 -24.70 -5.93
C LEU A 692 -34.45 -26.01 -6.36
N GLY A 693 -35.06 -26.73 -7.33
CA GLY A 693 -34.55 -28.04 -7.74
C GLY A 693 -33.15 -28.00 -8.37
N ALA A 694 -32.83 -26.93 -9.14
CA ALA A 694 -31.52 -26.78 -9.74
C ALA A 694 -30.46 -26.54 -8.65
N GLY A 695 -30.69 -25.60 -7.74
CA GLY A 695 -29.76 -25.30 -6.64
C GLY A 695 -29.61 -26.50 -5.69
N GLN A 696 -30.69 -27.19 -5.34
CA GLN A 696 -30.70 -28.36 -4.45
C GLN A 696 -29.85 -29.51 -5.02
N LYS A 697 -29.95 -29.78 -6.32
CA LYS A 697 -29.12 -30.78 -6.99
C LYS A 697 -27.63 -30.53 -6.81
N VAL A 698 -27.19 -29.29 -6.98
CA VAL A 698 -25.80 -28.89 -6.73
C VAL A 698 -25.46 -29.02 -5.26
N LEU A 699 -26.28 -28.46 -4.37
CA LEU A 699 -26.06 -28.52 -2.94
C LEU A 699 -25.94 -29.97 -2.42
N ASN A 700 -26.76 -30.91 -2.89
CA ASN A 700 -26.69 -32.32 -2.48
C ASN A 700 -25.32 -32.95 -2.79
N ARG A 701 -24.70 -32.58 -3.94
CA ARG A 701 -23.32 -32.99 -4.27
C ARG A 701 -22.33 -32.45 -3.25
N VAL A 702 -22.39 -31.14 -2.96
CA VAL A 702 -21.48 -30.49 -2.01
C VAL A 702 -21.63 -31.05 -0.60
N LEU A 703 -22.87 -31.35 -0.17
CA LEU A 703 -23.14 -32.00 1.11
C LEU A 703 -22.52 -33.39 1.21
N THR A 704 -22.60 -34.19 0.15
CA THR A 704 -21.98 -35.52 0.08
C THR A 704 -20.44 -35.44 0.18
N GLU A 705 -19.82 -34.41 -0.43
CA GLU A 705 -18.39 -34.15 -0.36
C GLU A 705 -17.93 -33.67 1.03
N ALA A 706 -18.73 -32.84 1.71
CA ALA A 706 -18.39 -32.25 3.02
C ALA A 706 -18.73 -33.15 4.23
N GLN A 707 -19.68 -34.06 4.07
CA GLN A 707 -20.17 -34.92 5.15
C GLN A 707 -19.10 -35.81 5.79
N PRO A 708 -18.18 -36.46 5.05
CA PRO A 708 -17.14 -37.32 5.66
C PRO A 708 -16.23 -36.56 6.63
N ASP A 709 -16.04 -35.24 6.39
CA ASP A 709 -15.22 -34.34 7.21
C ASP A 709 -16.03 -33.63 8.31
N GLY A 710 -17.35 -33.79 8.33
CA GLY A 710 -18.22 -33.15 9.31
C GLY A 710 -18.31 -31.65 9.23
N ILE A 711 -17.95 -31.04 8.09
CA ILE A 711 -17.82 -29.58 7.90
C ILE A 711 -19.18 -28.91 7.91
N VAL A 712 -19.38 -27.92 8.77
CA VAL A 712 -20.67 -27.24 8.94
C VAL A 712 -20.63 -25.74 8.67
N MET A 713 -19.54 -25.05 9.05
CA MET A 713 -19.49 -23.59 9.03
C MET A 713 -19.71 -22.96 7.64
N PRO A 714 -19.15 -23.44 6.53
CA PRO A 714 -19.41 -22.88 5.21
C PRO A 714 -20.90 -22.86 4.86
N PHE A 715 -21.65 -23.88 5.26
CA PHE A 715 -23.11 -23.96 5.04
C PHE A 715 -23.86 -23.00 5.95
N VAL A 716 -23.50 -22.97 7.23
CA VAL A 716 -24.15 -22.15 8.26
C VAL A 716 -23.95 -20.64 7.96
N GLU A 717 -22.75 -20.21 7.60
CA GLU A 717 -22.46 -18.79 7.27
C GLU A 717 -23.07 -18.32 5.94
N ASN A 718 -23.57 -19.22 5.10
CA ASN A 718 -24.36 -18.93 3.92
C ASN A 718 -25.85 -19.29 4.09
N ALA A 719 -26.29 -19.60 5.31
CA ALA A 719 -27.65 -20.02 5.63
C ALA A 719 -28.75 -19.08 5.11
N PRO A 720 -28.62 -17.73 5.13
CA PRO A 720 -29.63 -16.84 4.57
C PRO A 720 -30.02 -17.16 3.12
N GLN A 721 -29.09 -17.70 2.33
CA GLN A 721 -29.33 -18.14 0.95
C GLN A 721 -29.59 -19.64 0.80
N LEU A 722 -29.06 -20.45 1.72
CA LEU A 722 -29.10 -21.93 1.60
C LEU A 722 -30.27 -22.59 2.30
N LEU A 723 -30.88 -21.97 3.31
CA LEU A 723 -31.86 -22.63 4.21
C LEU A 723 -33.05 -23.32 3.49
N PRO A 724 -33.64 -22.72 2.43
CA PRO A 724 -34.70 -23.43 1.68
C PRO A 724 -34.20 -24.72 1.04
N MET A 725 -32.99 -24.72 0.47
CA MET A 725 -32.41 -25.91 -0.15
C MET A 725 -31.99 -26.96 0.88
N LEU A 726 -31.45 -26.55 2.03
CA LEU A 726 -31.06 -27.42 3.13
C LEU A 726 -32.30 -28.15 3.70
N LYS A 727 -33.42 -27.42 3.88
CA LYS A 727 -34.71 -28.04 4.34
C LYS A 727 -35.24 -29.03 3.34
N ALA A 728 -35.23 -28.70 2.07
CA ALA A 728 -35.67 -29.63 1.01
C ALA A 728 -34.77 -30.87 0.97
N SER A 729 -33.45 -30.69 1.06
CA SER A 729 -32.47 -31.78 1.10
C SER A 729 -32.65 -32.69 2.32
N ALA A 730 -32.91 -32.15 3.51
CA ALA A 730 -33.17 -32.94 4.73
C ALA A 730 -34.50 -33.69 4.65
N ALA A 731 -35.53 -33.14 4.00
CA ALA A 731 -36.81 -33.79 3.80
C ALA A 731 -36.71 -35.00 2.84
N GLU A 732 -35.80 -34.95 1.84
CA GLU A 732 -35.50 -36.07 0.95
C GLU A 732 -34.67 -37.17 1.60
N HIS A 733 -33.91 -36.84 2.66
CA HIS A 733 -33.01 -37.74 3.37
C HIS A 733 -33.31 -37.72 4.89
N PRO A 734 -34.48 -38.18 5.33
CA PRO A 734 -34.91 -38.05 6.73
C PRO A 734 -34.04 -38.84 7.72
N GLU A 735 -33.30 -39.82 7.24
CA GLU A 735 -32.38 -40.63 8.04
C GLU A 735 -30.98 -40.02 8.20
N ASP A 736 -30.67 -38.92 7.52
CA ASP A 736 -29.34 -38.34 7.54
C ASP A 736 -29.18 -37.30 8.68
N PRO A 737 -28.49 -37.66 9.78
CA PRO A 737 -28.32 -36.75 10.92
C PRO A 737 -27.49 -35.54 10.59
N TYR A 738 -26.57 -35.60 9.61
CA TYR A 738 -25.74 -34.49 9.21
C TYR A 738 -26.56 -33.36 8.57
N ARG A 739 -27.50 -33.72 7.67
CA ARG A 739 -28.38 -32.72 7.02
C ARG A 739 -29.30 -32.07 8.04
N HIS A 740 -29.83 -32.83 9.00
CA HIS A 740 -30.67 -32.29 10.09
C HIS A 740 -29.87 -31.35 11.01
N LYS A 741 -28.60 -31.69 11.33
CA LYS A 741 -27.69 -30.82 12.08
C LYS A 741 -27.50 -29.50 11.34
N LEU A 742 -27.23 -29.53 10.04
CA LEU A 742 -27.05 -28.32 9.23
C LEU A 742 -28.30 -27.43 9.20
N VAL A 743 -29.49 -28.00 9.06
CA VAL A 743 -30.76 -27.24 9.12
C VAL A 743 -30.88 -26.52 10.46
N SER A 744 -30.70 -27.26 11.57
CA SER A 744 -30.82 -26.71 12.93
C SER A 744 -29.83 -25.58 13.18
N LEU A 745 -28.55 -25.78 12.82
CA LEU A 745 -27.50 -24.75 12.96
C LEU A 745 -27.78 -23.52 12.07
N SER A 746 -28.25 -23.74 10.85
CA SER A 746 -28.60 -22.68 9.90
C SER A 746 -29.79 -21.85 10.37
N GLU A 747 -30.83 -22.48 10.95
CA GLU A 747 -31.96 -21.78 11.55
C GLU A 747 -31.51 -20.92 12.75
N SER A 748 -30.65 -21.49 13.62
CA SER A 748 -30.08 -20.77 14.76
C SER A 748 -29.26 -19.54 14.28
N TYR A 749 -28.42 -19.72 13.27
CA TYR A 749 -27.64 -18.63 12.72
C TYR A 749 -28.51 -17.52 12.11
N CYS A 750 -29.51 -17.88 11.31
CA CYS A 750 -30.46 -16.90 10.77
C CYS A 750 -31.20 -16.13 11.87
N GLN A 751 -31.56 -16.81 12.98
CA GLN A 751 -32.20 -16.18 14.13
C GLN A 751 -31.20 -15.22 14.85
N SER A 752 -29.95 -15.62 15.00
CA SER A 752 -28.89 -14.82 15.61
C SER A 752 -28.64 -13.53 14.82
N LEU A 753 -28.59 -13.60 13.48
CA LEU A 753 -28.47 -12.42 12.62
C LEU A 753 -29.68 -11.47 12.78
N LYS A 754 -30.91 -12.01 12.82
CA LYS A 754 -32.13 -11.20 13.03
C LYS A 754 -32.14 -10.53 14.40
N ASN A 755 -31.76 -11.24 15.44
CA ASN A 755 -31.64 -10.67 16.79
C ASN A 755 -30.56 -9.55 16.84
N GLY A 756 -29.46 -9.74 16.16
CA GLY A 756 -28.44 -8.70 15.99
C GLY A 756 -28.94 -7.48 15.20
N GLU A 757 -29.85 -7.68 14.22
CA GLU A 757 -30.52 -6.58 13.49
C GLU A 757 -31.52 -5.82 14.35
N LEU A 758 -32.24 -6.49 15.26
CA LEU A 758 -33.13 -5.84 16.23
C LEU A 758 -32.38 -4.89 17.17
N PHE A 759 -31.08 -5.11 17.40
CA PHE A 759 -30.17 -4.18 18.12
C PHE A 759 -29.51 -3.12 17.24
N ARG A 760 -29.76 -3.09 15.91
CA ARG A 760 -29.37 -1.96 15.04
C ARG A 760 -30.32 -0.78 15.27
N VAL A 761 -30.09 -0.08 16.35
CA VAL A 761 -30.66 1.24 16.54
C VAL A 761 -30.03 2.16 15.51
N THR A 762 -30.71 2.41 14.40
CA THR A 762 -30.31 3.44 13.44
C THR A 762 -30.74 4.80 13.98
N LEU A 763 -29.77 5.57 14.47
CA LEU A 763 -29.98 6.98 14.73
C LEU A 763 -29.92 7.74 13.41
N THR A 764 -30.81 8.70 13.24
CA THR A 764 -30.65 9.67 12.14
C THR A 764 -29.38 10.49 12.38
N GLN A 765 -28.81 11.06 11.34
CA GLN A 765 -27.62 11.91 11.43
C GLN A 765 -27.79 12.96 12.55
N ARG A 766 -28.97 13.58 12.62
CA ARG A 766 -29.28 14.61 13.62
C ARG A 766 -29.39 14.07 15.06
N GLU A 767 -29.95 12.87 15.22
CA GLU A 767 -29.98 12.19 16.51
C GLU A 767 -28.58 11.76 16.98
N HIS A 768 -27.74 11.35 16.05
CA HIS A 768 -26.34 11.02 16.32
C HIS A 768 -25.54 12.24 16.76
N GLU A 769 -25.62 13.36 16.04
CA GLU A 769 -24.96 14.63 16.38
C GLU A 769 -25.37 15.13 17.78
N VAL A 770 -26.68 15.13 18.05
CA VAL A 770 -27.22 15.53 19.36
C VAL A 770 -26.71 14.61 20.47
N LEU A 771 -26.66 13.30 20.24
CA LEU A 771 -26.18 12.33 21.21
C LEU A 771 -24.68 12.49 21.45
N LEU A 772 -23.88 12.70 20.40
CA LEU A 772 -22.44 12.94 20.48
C LEU A 772 -22.11 14.19 21.31
N LEU A 773 -22.76 15.30 21.02
CA LEU A 773 -22.57 16.54 21.77
C LEU A 773 -23.04 16.40 23.23
N THR A 774 -24.08 15.62 23.46
CA THR A 774 -24.55 15.27 24.79
C THR A 774 -23.52 14.42 25.56
N ALA A 775 -22.86 13.49 24.88
CA ALA A 775 -21.80 12.66 25.45
C ALA A 775 -20.56 13.50 25.80
N ARG A 776 -20.25 14.50 24.99
CA ARG A 776 -19.17 15.48 25.27
C ARG A 776 -19.51 16.47 26.42
N GLY A 777 -20.65 16.33 27.06
CA GLY A 777 -21.02 17.07 28.26
C GLY A 777 -21.75 18.39 28.03
N LEU A 778 -22.05 18.77 26.77
CA LEU A 778 -22.73 20.02 26.45
C LEU A 778 -24.16 20.06 27.02
N LYS A 779 -24.61 21.25 27.41
CA LYS A 779 -25.98 21.49 27.82
C LYS A 779 -26.91 21.69 26.62
N ARG A 780 -28.22 21.54 26.81
CA ARG A 780 -29.19 21.61 25.70
C ARG A 780 -29.14 22.92 24.94
N GLU A 781 -28.93 24.03 25.63
CA GLU A 781 -28.81 25.37 25.04
C GLU A 781 -27.55 25.49 24.19
N GLU A 782 -26.44 24.89 24.64
CA GLU A 782 -25.17 24.87 23.90
C GLU A 782 -25.26 24.00 22.66
N ILE A 783 -25.90 22.82 22.77
CA ILE A 783 -26.19 21.96 21.62
C ILE A 783 -27.10 22.65 20.61
N ALA A 784 -28.16 23.32 21.09
CA ALA A 784 -29.12 24.06 20.26
C ALA A 784 -28.40 25.16 19.45
N ASN A 785 -27.54 25.93 20.12
CA ASN A 785 -26.74 26.97 19.47
C ASN A 785 -25.76 26.40 18.43
N ARG A 786 -25.09 25.32 18.80
CA ARG A 786 -24.07 24.69 17.92
C ARG A 786 -24.68 24.02 16.68
N LEU A 787 -25.90 23.50 16.80
CA LEU A 787 -26.61 22.83 15.71
C LEU A 787 -27.64 23.73 15.00
N PHE A 788 -27.72 25.01 15.36
CA PHE A 788 -28.66 25.99 14.81
C PHE A 788 -30.11 25.51 14.86
N ILE A 789 -30.54 24.92 15.98
CA ILE A 789 -31.92 24.44 16.21
C ILE A 789 -32.44 24.94 17.56
N ALA A 790 -33.75 24.87 17.76
CA ALA A 790 -34.35 25.28 19.03
C ALA A 790 -34.02 24.27 20.16
N PRO A 791 -33.84 24.73 21.43
CA PRO A 791 -33.60 23.81 22.56
C PRO A 791 -34.68 22.76 22.76
N GLY A 792 -35.93 23.07 22.37
CA GLY A 792 -37.03 22.11 22.31
C GLY A 792 -36.83 20.99 21.30
N THR A 793 -36.22 21.29 20.14
CA THR A 793 -35.87 20.31 19.10
C THR A 793 -34.75 19.36 19.59
N VAL A 794 -33.74 19.86 20.33
CA VAL A 794 -32.71 19.03 20.97
C VAL A 794 -33.35 18.04 21.95
N LYS A 795 -34.33 18.50 22.76
CA LYS A 795 -35.08 17.62 23.67
C LYS A 795 -35.81 16.51 22.92
N THR A 796 -36.47 16.84 21.82
CA THR A 796 -37.18 15.86 20.98
C THR A 796 -36.23 14.83 20.37
N HIS A 797 -35.07 15.25 19.84
CA HIS A 797 -34.06 14.31 19.34
C HIS A 797 -33.54 13.40 20.43
N LEU A 798 -33.25 13.91 21.63
CA LEU A 798 -32.82 13.07 22.78
C LEU A 798 -33.91 12.08 23.21
N GLN A 799 -35.18 12.50 23.23
CA GLN A 799 -36.28 11.57 23.54
C GLN A 799 -36.40 10.48 22.50
N ASN A 800 -36.25 10.80 21.21
CA ASN A 800 -36.24 9.81 20.15
C ASN A 800 -35.04 8.85 20.27
N VAL A 801 -33.85 9.37 20.61
CA VAL A 801 -32.67 8.55 20.90
C VAL A 801 -32.94 7.62 22.07
N TYR A 802 -33.49 8.12 23.17
CA TYR A 802 -33.80 7.29 24.36
C TYR A 802 -34.81 6.19 24.04
N LYS A 803 -35.83 6.53 23.22
CA LYS A 803 -36.82 5.56 22.74
C LYS A 803 -36.20 4.50 21.83
N LYS A 804 -35.33 4.90 20.91
CA LYS A 804 -34.64 4.00 19.98
C LYS A 804 -33.63 3.10 20.69
N LEU A 805 -32.97 3.62 21.73
CA LEU A 805 -32.00 2.86 22.55
C LEU A 805 -32.68 2.07 23.69
N GLU A 806 -34.01 2.19 23.83
CA GLU A 806 -34.81 1.56 24.91
C GLU A 806 -34.26 1.86 26.32
N VAL A 807 -33.85 3.11 26.56
CA VAL A 807 -33.26 3.55 27.83
C VAL A 807 -33.95 4.77 28.40
N ASN A 808 -33.86 4.91 29.73
CA ASN A 808 -34.41 6.05 30.45
C ASN A 808 -33.28 6.97 30.94
N GLY A 809 -32.90 7.94 30.11
CA GLY A 809 -32.02 9.04 30.51
C GLY A 809 -30.63 9.07 29.85
N LYS A 810 -29.95 10.23 30.05
CA LYS A 810 -28.71 10.62 29.41
C LYS A 810 -27.58 9.61 29.59
N SER A 811 -27.29 9.22 30.84
CA SER A 811 -26.15 8.33 31.15
C SER A 811 -26.35 6.93 30.62
N ALA A 812 -27.57 6.39 30.68
CA ALA A 812 -27.92 5.10 30.12
C ALA A 812 -27.82 5.14 28.57
N ALA A 813 -28.28 6.22 27.94
CA ALA A 813 -28.20 6.40 26.49
C ALA A 813 -26.75 6.44 25.99
N ILE A 814 -25.88 7.18 26.64
CA ILE A 814 -24.46 7.25 26.31
C ILE A 814 -23.80 5.88 26.47
N LYS A 815 -24.00 5.22 27.63
CA LYS A 815 -23.44 3.88 27.87
C LYS A 815 -23.91 2.84 26.85
N THR A 816 -25.18 2.83 26.51
CA THR A 816 -25.77 1.92 25.51
C THR A 816 -25.28 2.27 24.11
N ALA A 817 -25.16 3.55 23.75
CA ALA A 817 -24.65 3.97 22.48
C ALA A 817 -23.17 3.62 22.27
N VAL A 818 -22.33 3.74 23.29
CA VAL A 818 -20.94 3.27 23.28
C VAL A 818 -20.90 1.75 23.14
N LYS A 819 -21.68 1.02 23.93
CA LYS A 819 -21.78 -0.44 23.86
C LYS A 819 -22.21 -0.91 22.46
N ASN A 820 -23.12 -0.21 21.82
CA ASN A 820 -23.65 -0.54 20.50
C ASN A 820 -22.80 0.04 19.35
N GLY A 821 -21.64 0.64 19.63
CA GLY A 821 -20.75 1.22 18.62
C GLY A 821 -21.29 2.46 17.91
N LEU A 822 -22.33 3.09 18.45
CA LEU A 822 -22.93 4.31 17.91
C LEU A 822 -22.18 5.58 18.34
N LEU A 823 -21.29 5.48 19.33
CA LEU A 823 -20.44 6.57 19.79
C LEU A 823 -19.05 6.02 20.11
N SER A 824 -18.03 6.67 19.55
CA SER A 824 -16.63 6.55 19.96
C SER A 824 -16.32 7.72 20.91
N ILE A 825 -16.13 7.48 22.19
CA ILE A 825 -15.81 8.50 23.20
C ILE A 825 -14.34 8.29 23.60
#